data_bd1964caebcb69cfe836d3a74ba25640
#
_entry.id   bd1964caebcb69cfe836d3a74ba25640
#
_cell.length_a   1.000
_cell.length_b   1.000
_cell.length_c   1.000
_cell.angle_alpha   90.00
_cell.angle_beta   90.00
_cell.angle_gamma   90.00
#
_symmetry.space_group_name_H-M   'P 1'
#
loop_
_entity.id
_entity.type
_entity.pdbx_description
1 polymer ?
#
loop_
_entity_poly.entity_id
_entity_poly.type
_entity_poly.pdbx_seq_one_letter_code
_entity_poly.pdbx_strand_id
1 'polypeptide(L)'
;MKVKRKYFLTLLIMSACSLTASGQHLFDNCFKSPPRITHGMFDTYESDGNMYWAIPDSLLDREYSITTTILQAPESPNRKSETKYGYAGDLIGPMYMALHKRDGKLIIADTQHSLIITDRAGDIGRIAKLTPTERTYRSLPIVAESNGMTLVEIGTTLKCFTLFALEPAYYDMKISSRDAKKDTIEDVKGRNDCILLRISRTYRNMTALRPTPGKTIPSYEGIWKTGVCISLMPKTPIPMKRGDGKTYFEISKRIMADSGRVTRMPIIKRWRLDIRQEDHERYFKGELVEPVNPIVFYVDRNFPKLYQKSIIEAVREWRQAFEQAGFKNAIDARLAPTPKEDPDFCMYNSRYPYISWKTSGMANAYGPSPCEGRSGEITACHVGVFSSVLQIVQNWYFVQCGALDPVARKPILPEWLQCELLKLVITHEIGHSLGLEHNYSGSSHASIDNLRDNEYLSRHGIGSSIMDYVRFNYALRPGDKVKLANRRIQIGAYDRWAIEWGYRIFPGDTPEEQEQNRRKWYEQKKKDNPELAFYDQRDVRSQQEDLGNDHVAVNTQGIENLKYLCSLKDIWKTKSVVEEQIMRERYKAMIEHYGHWVGHVTAHLGGCRYVDGKQQLESAEYCRKAVRFLQDYVFTPPTWLFDRQIIDAVHADRQESIDKLYKSCMDSMRYALELMAKQPADAKDVMTKDELVESIESTLSALDTTGDDAELNKYVQDKWNKLIGNGTKDKTKE
;
A
#
# COMPACT_ATOMS: atom_id res chain seq x y z
N MET A 1 41.94 -42.92 35.30
CA MET A 1 41.32 -41.64 35.57
C MET A 1 40.26 -41.30 34.50
N LYS A 2 39.25 -42.15 34.35
CA LYS A 2 38.15 -41.98 33.34
C LYS A 2 36.83 -42.57 33.86
N VAL A 3 36.34 -42.17 35.01
CA VAL A 3 35.03 -42.69 35.55
C VAL A 3 34.20 -41.59 36.29
N LYS A 4 34.56 -40.30 36.26
CA LYS A 4 33.78 -39.28 37.01
C LYS A 4 33.05 -38.21 36.18
N ARG A 5 32.78 -38.46 34.86
CA ARG A 5 32.09 -37.48 34.01
C ARG A 5 30.69 -37.89 33.53
N LYS A 6 30.15 -39.02 33.93
CA LYS A 6 28.83 -39.53 33.47
C LYS A 6 27.66 -39.26 34.43
N TYR A 7 27.93 -38.81 35.64
CA TYR A 7 26.84 -38.59 36.65
C TYR A 7 26.37 -37.13 36.79
N PHE A 8 27.06 -36.18 36.14
CA PHE A 8 26.64 -34.77 36.23
C PHE A 8 25.64 -34.33 35.14
N LEU A 9 25.52 -35.09 34.03
CA LEU A 9 24.59 -34.78 32.98
C LEU A 9 23.19 -35.36 33.22
N THR A 10 23.08 -36.39 34.06
CA THR A 10 21.79 -37.04 34.33
C THR A 10 20.97 -36.32 35.42
N LEU A 11 21.61 -35.51 36.27
CA LEU A 11 20.90 -34.74 37.28
C LEU A 11 20.33 -33.41 36.74
N LEU A 12 20.88 -32.86 35.64
CA LEU A 12 20.35 -31.62 35.02
C LEU A 12 19.12 -31.90 34.11
N ILE A 13 19.00 -33.14 33.65
CA ILE A 13 17.82 -33.53 32.83
C ILE A 13 16.62 -33.92 33.71
N MET A 14 16.83 -34.39 34.92
CA MET A 14 15.75 -34.68 35.86
C MET A 14 15.19 -33.43 36.54
N SER A 15 15.95 -32.34 36.62
CA SER A 15 15.47 -31.06 37.19
C SER A 15 14.62 -30.25 36.20
N ALA A 16 14.77 -30.49 34.89
CA ALA A 16 13.95 -29.82 33.85
C ALA A 16 12.60 -30.51 33.60
N CYS A 17 12.51 -31.83 33.89
CA CYS A 17 11.24 -32.58 33.74
C CYS A 17 10.31 -32.49 34.97
N SER A 18 10.79 -32.04 36.12
CA SER A 18 9.94 -31.90 37.33
C SER A 18 9.25 -30.54 37.44
N LEU A 19 9.62 -29.57 36.61
CA LEU A 19 8.94 -28.25 36.56
C LEU A 19 7.69 -28.21 35.67
N THR A 20 7.48 -29.22 34.80
CA THR A 20 6.30 -29.28 33.95
C THR A 20 5.12 -30.07 34.53
N ALA A 21 5.36 -30.88 35.56
CA ALA A 21 4.30 -31.68 36.22
C ALA A 21 3.52 -30.93 37.31
N SER A 22 4.06 -29.80 37.85
CA SER A 22 3.39 -29.06 38.91
C SER A 22 2.38 -28.01 38.39
N GLY A 23 2.38 -27.69 37.11
CA GLY A 23 1.43 -26.73 36.50
C GLY A 23 0.04 -27.31 36.22
N GLN A 24 -0.07 -28.62 36.10
CA GLN A 24 -1.33 -29.29 35.69
C GLN A 24 -2.39 -29.29 36.78
N HIS A 25 -2.06 -29.06 38.06
CA HIS A 25 -2.99 -29.05 39.19
C HIS A 25 -3.27 -27.68 39.82
N LEU A 26 -2.71 -26.60 39.25
CA LEU A 26 -2.70 -25.29 39.90
C LEU A 26 -4.11 -24.72 40.13
N PHE A 27 -5.03 -24.99 39.19
CA PHE A 27 -6.39 -24.44 39.21
C PHE A 27 -7.49 -25.50 39.09
N ASP A 28 -7.18 -26.80 39.24
CA ASP A 28 -8.17 -27.87 39.07
C ASP A 28 -9.42 -27.71 39.96
N ASN A 29 -9.25 -27.19 41.16
CA ASN A 29 -10.34 -26.92 42.08
C ASN A 29 -11.25 -25.74 41.67
N CYS A 30 -10.87 -24.99 40.64
CA CYS A 30 -11.68 -23.87 40.14
C CYS A 30 -12.71 -24.32 39.11
N PHE A 31 -12.64 -25.58 38.62
CA PHE A 31 -13.48 -26.11 37.57
C PHE A 31 -14.37 -27.26 38.07
N LYS A 32 -15.59 -27.35 37.53
CA LYS A 32 -16.52 -28.42 37.85
C LYS A 32 -16.15 -29.73 37.16
N SER A 33 -15.55 -29.63 35.98
CA SER A 33 -15.06 -30.77 35.20
C SER A 33 -13.59 -30.52 34.81
N PRO A 34 -12.77 -31.57 34.57
CA PRO A 34 -11.39 -31.41 34.17
C PRO A 34 -11.28 -30.52 32.89
N PRO A 35 -10.53 -29.44 32.94
CA PRO A 35 -10.41 -28.54 31.81
C PRO A 35 -9.52 -29.13 30.70
N ARG A 36 -9.81 -28.77 29.46
CA ARG A 36 -8.83 -28.91 28.37
C ARG A 36 -7.85 -27.76 28.46
N ILE A 37 -6.57 -28.06 28.52
CA ILE A 37 -5.51 -27.06 28.66
C ILE A 37 -4.73 -26.91 27.33
N THR A 38 -4.57 -25.69 26.87
CA THR A 38 -3.67 -25.34 25.77
C THR A 38 -2.54 -24.47 26.32
N HIS A 39 -1.32 -25.02 26.32
CA HIS A 39 -0.13 -24.30 26.81
C HIS A 39 0.37 -23.27 25.81
N GLY A 40 0.86 -22.13 26.33
CA GLY A 40 1.41 -21.06 25.49
C GLY A 40 1.88 -19.86 26.32
N MET A 41 1.86 -18.69 25.72
CA MET A 41 2.16 -17.42 26.40
C MET A 41 1.31 -17.27 27.67
N PHE A 42 0.01 -17.56 27.58
CA PHE A 42 -0.90 -17.81 28.68
C PHE A 42 -1.41 -19.24 28.52
N ASP A 43 -1.50 -19.96 29.62
CA ASP A 43 -2.21 -21.24 29.58
C ASP A 43 -3.71 -20.97 29.47
N THR A 44 -4.32 -21.54 28.44
CA THR A 44 -5.75 -21.41 28.19
C THR A 44 -6.49 -22.66 28.66
N TYR A 45 -7.43 -22.48 29.60
CA TYR A 45 -8.28 -23.54 30.14
C TYR A 45 -9.66 -23.42 29.52
N GLU A 46 -10.16 -24.53 29.00
CA GLU A 46 -11.53 -24.66 28.49
C GLU A 46 -12.32 -25.64 29.41
N SER A 47 -13.34 -25.15 30.07
CA SER A 47 -14.21 -25.96 30.96
C SER A 47 -15.64 -25.44 30.93
N ASP A 48 -16.60 -26.35 30.85
CA ASP A 48 -18.05 -26.06 30.92
C ASP A 48 -18.52 -24.99 29.91
N GLY A 49 -17.92 -24.99 28.72
CA GLY A 49 -18.24 -24.03 27.66
C GLY A 49 -17.63 -22.62 27.83
N ASN A 50 -16.86 -22.42 28.91
CA ASN A 50 -16.14 -21.18 29.20
C ASN A 50 -14.65 -21.33 28.92
N MET A 51 -13.98 -20.19 28.71
CA MET A 51 -12.55 -20.12 28.49
C MET A 51 -11.91 -19.21 29.53
N TYR A 52 -10.77 -19.65 30.05
CA TYR A 52 -9.98 -18.92 31.05
C TYR A 52 -8.54 -18.80 30.60
N TRP A 53 -7.91 -17.69 30.98
CA TRP A 53 -6.46 -17.52 30.87
C TRP A 53 -5.82 -17.58 32.24
N ALA A 54 -4.77 -18.40 32.37
CA ALA A 54 -3.83 -18.32 33.46
C ALA A 54 -2.62 -17.49 33.00
N ILE A 55 -2.56 -16.27 33.46
CA ILE A 55 -1.60 -15.26 33.03
C ILE A 55 -0.45 -15.23 34.04
N PRO A 56 0.82 -15.50 33.62
CA PRO A 56 1.98 -15.32 34.49
C PRO A 56 2.11 -13.85 34.94
N ASP A 57 2.42 -13.59 36.18
CA ASP A 57 2.62 -12.23 36.70
C ASP A 57 3.72 -11.48 35.96
N SER A 58 4.72 -12.20 35.42
CA SER A 58 5.81 -11.64 34.58
C SER A 58 5.32 -11.07 33.24
N LEU A 59 4.10 -11.42 32.81
CA LEU A 59 3.45 -10.96 31.60
C LEU A 59 2.37 -9.91 31.87
N LEU A 60 2.13 -9.56 33.14
CA LEU A 60 1.33 -8.38 33.49
C LEU A 60 2.17 -7.10 33.21
N ASP A 61 1.47 -5.98 33.00
CA ASP A 61 2.06 -4.67 32.62
C ASP A 61 2.90 -4.72 31.33
N ARG A 62 2.70 -5.77 30.51
CA ARG A 62 3.28 -5.91 29.18
C ARG A 62 2.25 -5.52 28.13
N GLU A 63 2.74 -5.13 26.98
CA GLU A 63 1.92 -4.75 25.82
C GLU A 63 1.78 -5.90 24.83
N TYR A 64 0.63 -5.96 24.20
CA TYR A 64 0.23 -6.96 23.21
C TYR A 64 -0.34 -6.28 21.98
N SER A 65 -0.04 -6.82 20.80
CA SER A 65 -0.75 -6.49 19.56
C SER A 65 -1.85 -7.51 19.30
N ILE A 66 -2.98 -7.03 18.79
CA ILE A 66 -4.12 -7.86 18.39
C ILE A 66 -4.39 -7.60 16.93
N THR A 67 -4.35 -8.65 16.13
CA THR A 67 -4.74 -8.60 14.72
C THR A 67 -5.84 -9.61 14.46
N THR A 68 -6.72 -9.31 13.52
CA THR A 68 -7.72 -10.23 13.01
C THR A 68 -7.55 -10.40 11.52
N THR A 69 -7.48 -11.65 11.06
CA THR A 69 -7.47 -11.98 9.64
C THR A 69 -8.81 -12.62 9.27
N ILE A 70 -9.42 -12.19 8.19
CA ILE A 70 -10.61 -12.86 7.63
C ILE A 70 -10.16 -14.18 7.04
N LEU A 71 -10.67 -15.31 7.56
CA LEU A 71 -10.40 -16.66 7.03
C LEU A 71 -11.48 -17.08 6.04
N GLN A 72 -12.73 -16.71 6.31
CA GLN A 72 -13.87 -16.94 5.44
C GLN A 72 -14.90 -15.84 5.65
N ALA A 73 -15.39 -15.31 4.55
CA ALA A 73 -16.48 -14.36 4.53
C ALA A 73 -17.77 -15.03 4.01
N PRO A 74 -18.94 -14.63 4.49
CA PRO A 74 -20.21 -15.12 3.94
C PRO A 74 -20.40 -14.61 2.51
N GLU A 75 -21.12 -15.38 1.70
CA GLU A 75 -21.59 -14.88 0.42
C GLU A 75 -22.64 -13.80 0.64
N SER A 76 -22.53 -12.72 -0.14
CA SER A 76 -23.53 -11.65 -0.15
C SER A 76 -24.17 -11.53 -1.53
N PRO A 77 -25.49 -11.65 -1.66
CA PRO A 77 -26.17 -11.46 -2.94
C PRO A 77 -26.04 -10.03 -3.47
N ASN A 78 -25.61 -9.10 -2.63
CA ASN A 78 -25.41 -7.69 -2.95
C ASN A 78 -23.94 -7.32 -3.08
N ARG A 79 -23.03 -8.28 -2.94
CA ARG A 79 -21.59 -8.04 -3.08
C ARG A 79 -21.29 -7.73 -4.52
N LYS A 80 -20.89 -6.49 -4.78
CA LYS A 80 -20.30 -6.14 -6.06
C LYS A 80 -18.93 -6.82 -6.15
N SER A 81 -18.62 -7.38 -7.31
CA SER A 81 -17.30 -7.97 -7.60
C SER A 81 -16.13 -6.97 -7.50
N GLU A 82 -16.43 -5.71 -7.21
CA GLU A 82 -15.52 -4.58 -7.22
C GLU A 82 -15.17 -4.05 -5.80
N THR A 83 -15.53 -4.76 -4.73
CA THR A 83 -15.17 -4.33 -3.37
C THR A 83 -13.69 -4.58 -3.09
N LYS A 84 -13.02 -3.59 -2.49
CA LYS A 84 -11.57 -3.68 -2.16
C LYS A 84 -11.30 -4.55 -0.94
N TYR A 85 -12.20 -4.64 0.02
CA TYR A 85 -12.00 -5.34 1.29
C TYR A 85 -13.14 -6.32 1.59
N GLY A 86 -12.90 -7.23 2.53
CA GLY A 86 -13.88 -8.23 2.96
C GLY A 86 -13.60 -9.62 2.40
N TYR A 87 -12.37 -9.90 1.96
CA TYR A 87 -11.95 -11.18 1.40
C TYR A 87 -11.16 -11.99 2.42
N ALA A 88 -11.13 -13.31 2.24
CA ALA A 88 -10.17 -14.15 2.96
C ALA A 88 -8.74 -13.62 2.74
N GLY A 89 -7.96 -13.56 3.81
CA GLY A 89 -6.64 -12.96 3.83
C GLY A 89 -6.60 -11.46 4.15
N ASP A 90 -7.74 -10.76 4.29
CA ASP A 90 -7.72 -9.37 4.74
C ASP A 90 -7.36 -9.28 6.21
N LEU A 91 -6.42 -8.36 6.50
CA LEU A 91 -5.99 -8.05 7.86
C LEU A 91 -6.79 -6.87 8.42
N ILE A 92 -7.30 -7.03 9.64
CA ILE A 92 -8.00 -6.02 10.42
C ILE A 92 -7.16 -5.69 11.64
N GLY A 93 -6.95 -4.43 11.90
CA GLY A 93 -6.07 -3.95 12.96
C GLY A 93 -4.67 -3.62 12.44
N PRO A 94 -3.63 -3.57 13.31
CA PRO A 94 -3.61 -4.01 14.71
C PRO A 94 -4.26 -3.03 15.68
N MET A 95 -4.66 -3.57 16.83
CA MET A 95 -4.91 -2.80 18.06
C MET A 95 -3.92 -3.23 19.13
N TYR A 96 -3.73 -2.39 20.13
CA TYR A 96 -2.74 -2.63 21.17
C TYR A 96 -3.39 -2.58 22.54
N MET A 97 -3.02 -3.51 23.40
CA MET A 97 -3.54 -3.59 24.77
C MET A 97 -2.43 -3.81 25.78
N ALA A 98 -2.70 -3.44 27.04
CA ALA A 98 -1.95 -3.88 28.21
C ALA A 98 -2.87 -4.61 29.18
N LEU A 99 -2.30 -5.50 30.00
CA LEU A 99 -2.98 -6.26 31.04
C LEU A 99 -2.44 -5.81 32.39
N HIS A 100 -3.32 -5.22 33.22
CA HIS A 100 -2.95 -4.73 34.54
C HIS A 100 -3.72 -5.46 35.62
N LYS A 101 -3.08 -5.77 36.73
CA LYS A 101 -3.72 -6.32 37.90
C LYS A 101 -3.92 -5.21 38.94
N ARG A 102 -5.19 -4.90 39.27
CA ARG A 102 -5.55 -3.84 40.21
C ARG A 102 -6.84 -4.23 40.96
N ASP A 103 -6.83 -4.07 42.27
CA ASP A 103 -8.00 -4.25 43.15
C ASP A 103 -8.75 -5.57 42.92
N GLY A 104 -8.04 -6.70 42.84
CA GLY A 104 -8.61 -8.02 42.62
C GLY A 104 -9.20 -8.23 41.22
N LYS A 105 -8.86 -7.38 40.27
CA LYS A 105 -9.35 -7.45 38.87
C LYS A 105 -8.21 -7.42 37.89
N LEU A 106 -8.41 -8.09 36.75
CA LEU A 106 -7.61 -7.89 35.55
C LEU A 106 -8.20 -6.74 34.74
N ILE A 107 -7.44 -5.71 34.51
CA ILE A 107 -7.81 -4.57 33.64
C ILE A 107 -7.19 -4.80 32.26
N ILE A 108 -8.02 -4.83 31.24
CA ILE A 108 -7.62 -4.82 29.84
C ILE A 108 -7.72 -3.38 29.35
N ALA A 109 -6.59 -2.77 29.04
CA ALA A 109 -6.50 -1.37 28.63
C ALA A 109 -5.99 -1.23 27.19
N ASP A 110 -6.55 -0.26 26.45
CA ASP A 110 -6.03 0.19 25.16
C ASP A 110 -4.84 1.12 25.42
N THR A 111 -3.71 0.83 24.78
CA THR A 111 -2.49 1.62 24.95
C THR A 111 -2.40 2.68 23.85
N GLN A 112 -2.33 3.95 24.27
CA GLN A 112 -2.19 5.09 23.34
C GLN A 112 -0.83 5.75 23.49
N HIS A 113 0.03 5.59 22.47
CA HIS A 113 1.39 6.15 22.49
C HIS A 113 1.53 7.42 21.65
N SER A 114 0.50 8.25 21.60
CA SER A 114 0.53 9.48 20.79
C SER A 114 1.29 10.64 21.40
N LEU A 115 1.65 10.55 22.70
CA LEU A 115 2.29 11.64 23.45
C LEU A 115 3.67 11.21 23.96
N ILE A 116 4.68 12.06 23.72
CA ILE A 116 6.02 11.97 24.31
C ILE A 116 6.18 13.15 25.25
N ILE A 117 6.56 12.88 26.49
CA ILE A 117 6.89 13.87 27.49
C ILE A 117 8.39 13.87 27.64
N THR A 118 9.07 14.97 27.34
CA THR A 118 10.53 15.08 27.34
C THR A 118 11.12 15.17 28.75
N ASP A 119 10.40 15.85 29.67
CA ASP A 119 10.75 15.85 31.10
C ASP A 119 9.69 15.10 31.92
N ARG A 120 9.98 13.81 32.19
CA ARG A 120 9.09 12.98 33.02
C ARG A 120 9.19 13.28 34.51
N ALA A 121 10.24 13.93 34.95
CA ALA A 121 10.50 14.26 36.36
C ALA A 121 10.00 15.66 36.75
N GLY A 122 9.86 16.56 35.77
CA GLY A 122 9.37 17.93 35.97
C GLY A 122 7.88 18.05 36.17
N ASP A 123 7.38 19.28 36.22
CA ASP A 123 5.98 19.62 36.48
C ASP A 123 5.04 19.06 35.43
N ILE A 124 5.41 19.13 34.15
CA ILE A 124 4.62 18.56 33.04
C ILE A 124 4.53 17.04 33.17
N GLY A 125 5.63 16.36 33.54
CA GLY A 125 5.64 14.93 33.77
C GLY A 125 4.73 14.51 34.91
N ARG A 126 4.66 15.31 36.00
CA ARG A 126 3.72 15.10 37.12
C ARG A 126 2.27 15.26 36.67
N ILE A 127 1.97 16.36 35.95
CA ILE A 127 0.62 16.64 35.45
C ILE A 127 0.16 15.59 34.44
N ALA A 128 1.04 15.14 33.56
CA ALA A 128 0.73 14.12 32.57
C ALA A 128 0.38 12.75 33.19
N LYS A 129 0.94 12.43 34.37
CA LYS A 129 0.56 11.22 35.13
C LYS A 129 -0.87 11.29 35.66
N LEU A 130 -1.46 12.50 35.79
CA LEU A 130 -2.85 12.68 36.18
C LEU A 130 -3.84 12.51 35.01
N THR A 131 -3.33 12.50 33.77
CA THR A 131 -4.14 12.27 32.58
C THR A 131 -3.86 10.85 32.08
N PRO A 132 -4.79 9.92 32.21
CA PRO A 132 -4.59 8.54 31.75
C PRO A 132 -4.29 8.53 30.24
N THR A 133 -3.23 7.85 29.85
CA THR A 133 -2.89 7.59 28.43
C THR A 133 -3.51 6.31 27.91
N GLU A 134 -4.16 5.56 28.79
CA GLU A 134 -4.79 4.28 28.52
C GLU A 134 -6.29 4.36 28.74
N ARG A 135 -7.06 3.68 27.92
CA ARG A 135 -8.48 3.51 28.08
C ARG A 135 -8.80 2.10 28.56
N THR A 136 -9.52 1.96 29.66
CA THR A 136 -10.00 0.65 30.13
C THR A 136 -11.07 0.12 29.19
N TYR A 137 -10.80 -1.01 28.54
CA TYR A 137 -11.78 -1.74 27.73
C TYR A 137 -12.66 -2.66 28.57
N ARG A 138 -12.03 -3.41 29.47
CA ARG A 138 -12.70 -4.36 30.35
C ARG A 138 -12.01 -4.42 31.70
N SER A 139 -12.79 -4.75 32.68
CA SER A 139 -12.36 -5.08 34.03
C SER A 139 -12.97 -6.43 34.38
N LEU A 140 -12.14 -7.45 34.51
CA LEU A 140 -12.55 -8.83 34.75
C LEU A 140 -12.19 -9.22 36.17
N PRO A 141 -13.11 -9.85 36.94
CA PRO A 141 -12.76 -10.36 38.25
C PRO A 141 -11.73 -11.49 38.13
N ILE A 142 -10.77 -11.50 39.03
CA ILE A 142 -9.83 -12.59 39.16
C ILE A 142 -10.54 -13.77 39.79
N VAL A 143 -10.46 -14.93 39.14
CA VAL A 143 -11.09 -16.18 39.62
C VAL A 143 -10.25 -16.83 40.71
N ALA A 144 -8.94 -16.90 40.51
CA ALA A 144 -7.97 -17.44 41.44
C ALA A 144 -6.56 -16.93 41.17
N GLU A 145 -5.73 -17.00 42.16
CA GLU A 145 -4.29 -16.72 42.07
C GLU A 145 -3.49 -17.84 42.72
N SER A 146 -2.46 -18.31 42.07
CA SER A 146 -1.57 -19.35 42.61
C SER A 146 -0.21 -19.33 41.90
N ASN A 147 0.86 -19.45 42.67
CA ASN A 147 2.25 -19.57 42.19
C ASN A 147 2.66 -18.53 41.13
N GLY A 148 2.28 -17.25 41.30
CA GLY A 148 2.59 -16.19 40.35
C GLY A 148 1.81 -16.26 39.04
N MET A 149 0.66 -16.93 39.06
CA MET A 149 -0.30 -17.01 37.95
C MET A 149 -1.64 -16.42 38.37
N THR A 150 -2.25 -15.65 37.48
CA THR A 150 -3.58 -15.05 37.68
C THR A 150 -4.57 -15.68 36.72
N LEU A 151 -5.63 -16.35 37.25
CA LEU A 151 -6.69 -16.98 36.45
C LEU A 151 -7.88 -16.04 36.30
N VAL A 152 -8.31 -15.83 35.06
CA VAL A 152 -9.48 -14.99 34.72
C VAL A 152 -10.36 -15.67 33.67
N GLU A 153 -11.69 -15.48 33.78
CA GLU A 153 -12.62 -15.87 32.71
C GLU A 153 -12.53 -14.85 31.55
N ILE A 154 -12.17 -15.31 30.36
CA ILE A 154 -11.94 -14.47 29.20
C ILE A 154 -12.88 -14.77 28.03
N GLY A 155 -13.54 -15.93 28.02
CA GLY A 155 -14.29 -16.42 26.86
C GLY A 155 -15.35 -15.46 26.36
N THR A 156 -16.12 -14.86 27.26
CA THR A 156 -17.12 -13.85 26.94
C THR A 156 -16.48 -12.61 26.29
N THR A 157 -15.33 -12.17 26.80
CA THR A 157 -14.59 -11.01 26.26
C THR A 157 -14.03 -11.29 24.86
N LEU A 158 -13.49 -12.48 24.62
CA LEU A 158 -12.98 -12.88 23.31
C LEU A 158 -14.06 -12.93 22.23
N LYS A 159 -15.27 -13.30 22.61
CA LYS A 159 -16.45 -13.33 21.73
C LYS A 159 -17.07 -11.95 21.52
N CYS A 160 -16.92 -11.02 22.46
CA CYS A 160 -17.55 -9.71 22.38
C CYS A 160 -16.98 -8.81 21.29
N PHE A 161 -17.76 -7.80 20.92
CA PHE A 161 -17.37 -6.67 20.07
C PHE A 161 -16.38 -5.75 20.80
N THR A 162 -15.14 -6.18 20.90
CA THR A 162 -14.12 -5.53 21.72
C THR A 162 -12.79 -5.56 20.99
N LEU A 163 -11.75 -5.14 21.68
CA LEU A 163 -10.37 -5.22 21.27
C LEU A 163 -9.97 -6.60 20.68
N PHE A 164 -10.50 -7.71 21.19
CA PHE A 164 -10.21 -9.07 20.72
C PHE A 164 -11.07 -9.51 19.54
N ALA A 165 -12.12 -8.79 19.24
CA ALA A 165 -13.10 -9.16 18.24
C ALA A 165 -13.27 -8.04 17.22
N LEU A 166 -12.15 -7.67 16.58
CA LEU A 166 -12.14 -6.66 15.52
C LEU A 166 -13.13 -7.06 14.42
N GLU A 167 -13.96 -6.10 14.02
CA GLU A 167 -15.04 -6.35 13.07
C GLU A 167 -14.54 -6.36 11.65
N PRO A 168 -14.94 -7.36 10.86
CA PRO A 168 -14.72 -7.30 9.43
C PRO A 168 -15.57 -6.18 8.82
N ALA A 169 -14.93 -5.36 7.97
CA ALA A 169 -15.61 -4.30 7.24
C ALA A 169 -15.95 -4.74 5.82
N TYR A 170 -17.17 -4.42 5.38
CA TYR A 170 -17.55 -4.45 3.97
C TYR A 170 -17.98 -3.08 3.54
N TYR A 171 -17.45 -2.64 2.41
CA TYR A 171 -17.79 -1.33 1.86
C TYR A 171 -19.18 -1.28 1.22
N ASP A 172 -19.72 -2.42 0.81
CA ASP A 172 -21.02 -2.53 0.15
C ASP A 172 -22.12 -3.08 1.07
N MET A 173 -21.82 -3.40 2.34
CA MET A 173 -22.78 -3.95 3.27
C MET A 173 -22.81 -3.24 4.61
N LYS A 174 -24.01 -3.06 5.13
CA LYS A 174 -24.24 -2.64 6.51
C LYS A 174 -24.45 -3.86 7.39
N ILE A 175 -23.56 -4.06 8.34
CA ILE A 175 -23.71 -5.05 9.40
C ILE A 175 -24.48 -4.38 10.53
N SER A 176 -25.73 -4.78 10.77
CA SER A 176 -26.59 -4.07 11.73
C SER A 176 -26.61 -4.67 13.12
N SER A 177 -26.47 -5.96 13.26
CA SER A 177 -26.43 -6.63 14.56
C SER A 177 -25.66 -7.94 14.52
N ARG A 178 -25.07 -8.29 15.65
CA ARG A 178 -24.36 -9.55 15.87
C ARG A 178 -25.14 -10.43 16.81
N ASP A 179 -25.19 -11.74 16.52
CA ASP A 179 -25.74 -12.73 17.41
C ASP A 179 -24.63 -13.40 18.22
N ALA A 180 -24.19 -12.71 19.27
CA ALA A 180 -23.09 -13.18 20.12
C ALA A 180 -23.33 -14.56 20.75
N LYS A 181 -24.60 -15.01 20.83
CA LYS A 181 -24.95 -16.35 21.36
C LYS A 181 -24.56 -17.47 20.39
N LYS A 182 -24.49 -17.15 19.09
CA LYS A 182 -24.07 -18.10 18.03
C LYS A 182 -22.57 -18.07 17.77
N ASP A 183 -21.84 -17.12 18.38
CA ASP A 183 -20.40 -17.05 18.20
C ASP A 183 -19.70 -18.20 18.91
N THR A 184 -18.73 -18.81 18.23
CA THR A 184 -17.96 -19.93 18.76
C THR A 184 -16.47 -19.69 18.58
N ILE A 185 -15.69 -20.05 19.59
CA ILE A 185 -14.24 -20.20 19.47
C ILE A 185 -14.01 -21.62 18.97
N GLU A 186 -13.57 -21.77 17.71
CA GLU A 186 -13.42 -23.06 17.05
C GLU A 186 -12.11 -23.75 17.41
N ASP A 187 -11.04 -22.95 17.64
CA ASP A 187 -9.69 -23.46 17.86
C ASP A 187 -8.86 -22.45 18.64
N VAL A 188 -7.96 -22.97 19.49
CA VAL A 188 -6.99 -22.20 20.25
C VAL A 188 -5.62 -22.86 20.10
N LYS A 189 -4.62 -22.09 19.70
CA LYS A 189 -3.23 -22.52 19.66
C LYS A 189 -2.37 -21.58 20.50
N GLY A 190 -1.68 -22.14 21.48
CA GLY A 190 -0.69 -21.42 22.27
C GLY A 190 0.69 -21.45 21.62
N ARG A 191 1.43 -20.36 21.77
CA ARG A 191 2.86 -20.23 21.46
C ARG A 191 3.52 -19.47 22.61
N ASN A 192 4.83 -19.55 22.71
CA ASN A 192 5.57 -18.87 23.78
C ASN A 192 5.37 -17.35 23.80
N ASP A 193 4.92 -16.77 22.71
CA ASP A 193 4.87 -15.34 22.46
C ASP A 193 3.58 -14.85 21.81
N CYS A 194 2.64 -15.75 21.51
CA CYS A 194 1.31 -15.40 21.03
C CYS A 194 0.26 -16.47 21.34
N ILE A 195 -0.99 -16.03 21.30
CA ILE A 195 -2.18 -16.89 21.29
C ILE A 195 -2.89 -16.68 19.96
N LEU A 196 -3.24 -17.79 19.31
CA LEU A 196 -3.96 -17.81 18.05
C LEU A 196 -5.35 -18.40 18.29
N LEU A 197 -6.39 -17.67 17.87
CA LEU A 197 -7.78 -18.07 18.03
C LEU A 197 -8.44 -18.13 16.66
N ARG A 198 -9.27 -19.13 16.42
CA ARG A 198 -10.20 -19.16 15.30
C ARG A 198 -11.61 -19.01 15.82
N ILE A 199 -12.30 -17.97 15.36
CA ILE A 199 -13.60 -17.57 15.87
C ILE A 199 -14.60 -17.48 14.73
N SER A 200 -15.72 -18.20 14.83
CA SER A 200 -16.91 -17.99 13.99
C SER A 200 -17.82 -16.95 14.63
N ARG A 201 -18.24 -15.97 13.85
CA ARG A 201 -19.11 -14.87 14.26
C ARG A 201 -20.33 -14.78 13.37
N THR A 202 -21.51 -14.71 13.98
CA THR A 202 -22.77 -14.61 13.25
C THR A 202 -23.31 -13.20 13.32
N TYR A 203 -23.54 -12.63 12.13
CA TYR A 203 -24.17 -11.32 11.96
C TYR A 203 -25.56 -11.47 11.38
N ARG A 204 -26.51 -10.70 11.91
CA ARG A 204 -27.89 -10.61 11.42
C ARG A 204 -28.11 -9.30 10.68
N ASN A 205 -29.15 -9.28 9.88
CA ASN A 205 -29.59 -8.07 9.18
C ASN A 205 -28.48 -7.40 8.36
N MET A 206 -27.71 -8.21 7.64
CA MET A 206 -26.75 -7.71 6.67
C MET A 206 -27.51 -7.17 5.47
N THR A 207 -27.39 -5.89 5.21
CA THR A 207 -28.09 -5.20 4.11
C THR A 207 -27.10 -4.40 3.28
N ALA A 208 -27.44 -4.12 2.02
CA ALA A 208 -26.64 -3.25 1.18
C ALA A 208 -26.55 -1.83 1.78
N LEU A 209 -25.35 -1.22 1.74
CA LEU A 209 -25.14 0.16 2.18
C LEU A 209 -25.93 1.18 1.35
N ARG A 210 -26.14 0.87 0.07
CA ARG A 210 -26.90 1.72 -0.87
C ARG A 210 -27.92 0.85 -1.58
N PRO A 211 -29.09 0.61 -0.97
CA PRO A 211 -30.17 -0.13 -1.64
C PRO A 211 -30.64 0.63 -2.89
N THR A 212 -30.87 -0.10 -3.96
CA THR A 212 -31.49 0.47 -5.16
C THR A 212 -32.89 0.99 -4.79
N PRO A 213 -33.24 2.25 -5.08
CA PRO A 213 -34.55 2.77 -4.78
C PRO A 213 -35.66 1.84 -5.32
N GLY A 214 -36.65 1.55 -4.48
CA GLY A 214 -37.77 0.69 -4.84
C GLY A 214 -37.54 -0.82 -4.78
N LYS A 215 -36.32 -1.28 -4.40
CA LYS A 215 -36.03 -2.71 -4.15
C LYS A 215 -35.84 -2.96 -2.68
N THR A 216 -36.70 -3.78 -2.10
CA THR A 216 -36.50 -4.33 -0.75
C THR A 216 -35.45 -5.45 -0.84
N ILE A 217 -34.29 -5.26 -0.20
CA ILE A 217 -33.27 -6.30 -0.11
C ILE A 217 -33.55 -7.09 1.17
N PRO A 218 -33.79 -8.42 1.08
CA PRO A 218 -33.95 -9.23 2.27
C PRO A 218 -32.72 -9.15 3.16
N SER A 219 -32.92 -8.98 4.45
CA SER A 219 -31.86 -9.17 5.43
C SER A 219 -31.56 -10.65 5.59
N TYR A 220 -30.31 -11.02 5.76
CA TYR A 220 -29.88 -12.42 5.95
C TYR A 220 -28.82 -12.53 7.05
N GLU A 221 -28.63 -13.75 7.53
CA GLU A 221 -27.52 -14.09 8.44
C GLU A 221 -26.27 -14.41 7.64
N GLY A 222 -25.12 -13.93 8.10
CA GLY A 222 -23.83 -14.31 7.58
C GLY A 222 -22.87 -14.75 8.66
N ILE A 223 -22.14 -15.84 8.40
CA ILE A 223 -21.12 -16.37 9.31
C ILE A 223 -19.74 -15.97 8.78
N TRP A 224 -18.97 -15.30 9.61
CA TRP A 224 -17.59 -14.95 9.36
C TRP A 224 -16.67 -15.85 10.16
N LYS A 225 -15.67 -16.44 9.52
CA LYS A 225 -14.57 -17.08 10.22
C LYS A 225 -13.38 -16.15 10.24
N THR A 226 -12.88 -15.86 11.42
CA THR A 226 -11.75 -14.97 11.64
C THR A 226 -10.66 -15.69 12.43
N GLY A 227 -9.42 -15.41 12.08
CA GLY A 227 -8.25 -15.77 12.87
C GLY A 227 -7.79 -14.56 13.68
N VAL A 228 -7.73 -14.66 14.99
CA VAL A 228 -7.24 -13.61 15.88
C VAL A 228 -5.86 -14.01 16.37
N CYS A 229 -4.89 -13.11 16.27
CA CYS A 229 -3.56 -13.26 16.84
C CYS A 229 -3.35 -12.21 17.92
N ILE A 230 -3.01 -12.67 19.12
CA ILE A 230 -2.63 -11.84 20.25
C ILE A 230 -1.16 -12.10 20.51
N SER A 231 -0.30 -11.15 20.14
CA SER A 231 1.15 -11.30 20.20
C SER A 231 1.76 -10.42 21.28
N LEU A 232 2.68 -10.98 22.03
CA LEU A 232 3.47 -10.21 23.00
C LEU A 232 4.40 -9.24 22.27
N MET A 233 4.29 -7.96 22.61
CA MET A 233 5.15 -6.93 22.06
C MET A 233 6.55 -6.97 22.69
N PRO A 234 7.61 -6.68 21.94
CA PRO A 234 8.94 -6.53 22.50
C PRO A 234 8.97 -5.51 23.65
N LYS A 235 9.67 -5.82 24.73
CA LYS A 235 9.79 -4.93 25.89
C LYS A 235 10.42 -3.59 25.50
N THR A 236 11.45 -3.65 24.68
CA THR A 236 12.13 -2.46 24.14
C THR A 236 11.65 -2.21 22.70
N PRO A 237 11.00 -1.07 22.42
CA PRO A 237 10.65 -0.69 21.06
C PRO A 237 11.91 -0.40 20.24
N ILE A 238 11.78 -0.43 18.90
CA ILE A 238 12.88 0.00 18.04
C ILE A 238 13.15 1.50 18.24
N PRO A 239 14.37 1.99 17.98
CA PRO A 239 14.65 3.42 18.02
C PRO A 239 13.75 4.18 17.05
N MET A 240 13.09 5.25 17.52
CA MET A 240 12.30 6.11 16.65
C MET A 240 13.21 6.79 15.63
N LYS A 241 12.77 6.81 14.35
CA LYS A 241 13.44 7.57 13.30
C LYS A 241 12.47 8.65 12.78
N ARG A 242 12.94 9.89 12.80
CA ARG A 242 12.12 11.02 12.34
C ARG A 242 11.96 10.96 10.81
N GLY A 243 10.74 11.14 10.34
CA GLY A 243 10.41 11.24 8.93
C GLY A 243 10.61 12.61 8.32
N ASP A 244 10.46 12.69 7.01
CA ASP A 244 10.53 13.92 6.20
C ASP A 244 9.17 14.37 5.67
N GLY A 245 8.09 13.67 6.06
CA GLY A 245 6.73 13.92 5.62
C GLY A 245 6.42 13.44 4.19
N LYS A 246 7.28 12.61 3.59
CA LYS A 246 7.20 12.25 2.17
C LYS A 246 7.60 10.81 1.87
N THR A 247 8.80 10.41 2.26
CA THR A 247 9.44 9.16 1.81
C THR A 247 8.78 7.92 2.38
N TYR A 248 8.30 7.99 3.62
CA TYR A 248 7.70 6.90 4.36
C TYR A 248 6.29 7.22 4.81
N PHE A 249 5.44 6.20 4.95
CA PHE A 249 4.28 6.31 5.82
C PHE A 249 4.72 6.61 7.25
N GLU A 250 4.03 7.51 7.92
CA GLU A 250 4.43 8.04 9.21
C GLU A 250 3.32 7.96 10.25
N ILE A 251 3.73 7.88 11.51
CA ILE A 251 2.86 8.19 12.65
C ILE A 251 3.25 9.56 13.21
N SER A 252 2.26 10.33 13.66
CA SER A 252 2.50 11.64 14.26
C SER A 252 2.57 11.52 15.79
N LYS A 253 3.71 11.87 16.37
CA LYS A 253 3.90 11.98 17.81
C LYS A 253 3.75 13.43 18.25
N ARG A 254 3.03 13.64 19.35
CA ARG A 254 2.99 14.95 20.04
C ARG A 254 4.11 14.95 21.10
N ILE A 255 4.99 15.92 21.02
CA ILE A 255 6.06 16.14 22.01
C ILE A 255 5.65 17.30 22.87
N MET A 256 5.54 17.09 24.17
CA MET A 256 5.29 18.12 25.17
C MET A 256 6.62 18.41 25.89
N ALA A 257 7.15 19.62 25.69
CA ALA A 257 8.34 20.12 26.35
C ALA A 257 7.96 20.99 27.56
N ASP A 258 8.91 21.24 28.46
CA ASP A 258 8.72 22.01 29.69
C ASP A 258 8.24 23.45 29.46
N SER A 259 8.48 24.00 28.27
CA SER A 259 7.93 25.29 27.84
C SER A 259 6.40 25.28 27.63
N GLY A 260 5.71 24.16 27.85
CA GLY A 260 4.30 23.98 27.56
C GLY A 260 3.97 23.92 26.05
N ARG A 261 4.99 24.03 25.17
CA ARG A 261 4.81 23.94 23.73
C ARG A 261 4.64 22.49 23.30
N VAL A 262 3.56 22.21 22.59
CA VAL A 262 3.32 20.91 21.93
C VAL A 262 3.78 21.00 20.49
N THR A 263 4.75 20.17 20.12
CA THR A 263 5.19 20.02 18.73
C THR A 263 4.79 18.66 18.20
N ARG A 264 4.66 18.54 16.87
CA ARG A 264 4.43 17.25 16.21
C ARG A 264 5.72 16.75 15.61
N MET A 265 5.99 15.47 15.80
CA MET A 265 7.16 14.77 15.24
C MET A 265 6.67 13.61 14.38
N PRO A 266 6.90 13.63 13.07
CA PRO A 266 6.64 12.49 12.21
C PRO A 266 7.66 11.39 12.49
N ILE A 267 7.21 10.15 12.63
CA ILE A 267 8.04 8.96 12.83
C ILE A 267 7.74 7.98 11.72
N ILE A 268 8.77 7.51 11.02
CA ILE A 268 8.63 6.57 9.91
C ILE A 268 8.18 5.19 10.39
N LYS A 269 7.36 4.53 9.57
CA LYS A 269 6.99 3.13 9.75
C LYS A 269 8.05 2.24 9.13
N ARG A 270 8.53 1.23 9.87
CA ARG A 270 9.51 0.27 9.36
C ARG A 270 9.52 -1.03 10.15
N TRP A 271 10.04 -2.09 9.57
CA TRP A 271 10.29 -3.35 10.26
C TRP A 271 11.47 -3.25 11.21
N ARG A 272 11.48 -4.10 12.24
CA ARG A 272 12.64 -4.33 13.10
C ARG A 272 13.70 -5.14 12.35
N LEU A 273 14.93 -4.61 12.29
CA LEU A 273 16.10 -5.30 11.77
C LEU A 273 17.27 -5.10 12.74
N ASP A 274 17.24 -5.88 13.81
CA ASP A 274 18.35 -5.87 14.79
C ASP A 274 19.48 -6.78 14.28
N ILE A 275 20.73 -6.43 14.58
CA ILE A 275 21.92 -7.26 14.33
C ILE A 275 22.47 -7.81 15.64
N ARG A 276 23.23 -8.90 15.56
CA ARG A 276 23.88 -9.48 16.75
C ARG A 276 24.96 -8.55 17.25
N GLN A 277 25.24 -8.59 18.55
CA GLN A 277 26.27 -7.74 19.15
C GLN A 277 27.66 -7.98 18.53
N GLU A 278 27.98 -9.22 18.20
CA GLU A 278 29.25 -9.61 17.54
C GLU A 278 29.38 -9.07 16.11
N ASP A 279 28.26 -8.72 15.46
CA ASP A 279 28.27 -8.21 14.09
C ASP A 279 28.38 -6.68 14.01
N HIS A 280 28.26 -5.94 15.12
CA HIS A 280 28.28 -4.47 15.12
C HIS A 280 29.58 -3.91 14.53
N GLU A 281 30.74 -4.44 14.92
CA GLU A 281 32.02 -3.97 14.40
C GLU A 281 32.17 -4.21 12.91
N ARG A 282 31.74 -5.37 12.43
CA ARG A 282 31.74 -5.74 11.00
C ARG A 282 30.84 -4.83 10.19
N TYR A 283 29.63 -4.58 10.71
CA TYR A 283 28.64 -3.70 10.08
C TYR A 283 29.21 -2.29 9.89
N PHE A 284 29.81 -1.68 10.93
CA PHE A 284 30.39 -0.34 10.83
C PHE A 284 31.68 -0.27 10.02
N LYS A 285 32.34 -1.41 9.76
CA LYS A 285 33.42 -1.53 8.76
C LYS A 285 32.91 -1.64 7.33
N GLY A 286 31.58 -1.70 7.11
CA GLY A 286 30.95 -1.80 5.79
C GLY A 286 30.77 -3.23 5.28
N GLU A 287 30.94 -4.24 6.14
CA GLU A 287 30.60 -5.62 5.78
C GLU A 287 29.08 -5.83 5.86
N LEU A 288 28.57 -6.68 4.96
CA LEU A 288 27.16 -7.09 5.00
C LEU A 288 26.93 -8.09 6.13
N VAL A 289 25.96 -7.83 7.01
CA VAL A 289 25.59 -8.71 8.11
C VAL A 289 24.13 -9.19 7.99
N GLU A 290 23.84 -10.34 8.56
CA GLU A 290 22.47 -10.87 8.59
C GLU A 290 21.72 -10.31 9.81
N PRO A 291 20.47 -9.81 9.63
CA PRO A 291 19.64 -9.43 10.76
C PRO A 291 19.28 -10.66 11.60
N VAL A 292 19.04 -10.45 12.89
CA VAL A 292 18.57 -11.52 13.79
C VAL A 292 17.28 -12.14 13.31
N ASN A 293 16.34 -11.33 12.84
CA ASN A 293 15.08 -11.75 12.28
C ASN A 293 14.89 -11.08 10.90
N PRO A 294 15.09 -11.81 9.80
CA PRO A 294 14.81 -11.30 8.47
C PRO A 294 13.30 -11.17 8.21
N ILE A 295 12.92 -10.28 7.32
CA ILE A 295 11.53 -10.11 6.86
C ILE A 295 11.23 -11.21 5.86
N VAL A 296 10.40 -12.20 6.22
CA VAL A 296 10.09 -13.35 5.36
C VAL A 296 8.62 -13.36 5.02
N PHE A 297 8.29 -13.10 3.75
CA PHE A 297 6.92 -13.16 3.25
C PHE A 297 6.52 -14.59 2.91
N TYR A 298 5.30 -14.97 3.30
CA TYR A 298 4.70 -16.25 2.95
C TYR A 298 3.67 -16.07 1.85
N VAL A 299 3.93 -16.72 0.72
CA VAL A 299 3.05 -16.65 -0.47
C VAL A 299 1.95 -17.70 -0.36
N ASP A 300 0.71 -17.27 -0.49
CA ASP A 300 -0.46 -18.15 -0.47
C ASP A 300 -0.37 -19.22 -1.58
N ARG A 301 -0.57 -20.48 -1.22
CA ARG A 301 -0.60 -21.58 -2.20
C ARG A 301 -1.82 -21.53 -3.13
N ASN A 302 -2.82 -20.73 -2.82
CA ASN A 302 -3.97 -20.47 -3.68
C ASN A 302 -3.64 -19.61 -4.91
N PHE A 303 -2.46 -18.99 -4.97
CA PHE A 303 -1.99 -18.40 -6.22
C PHE A 303 -1.87 -19.47 -7.30
N PRO A 304 -2.29 -19.17 -8.56
CA PRO A 304 -2.00 -20.05 -9.68
C PRO A 304 -0.51 -20.41 -9.72
N LYS A 305 -0.19 -21.70 -9.90
CA LYS A 305 1.19 -22.20 -9.85
C LYS A 305 2.15 -21.43 -10.76
N LEU A 306 1.63 -20.98 -11.90
CA LEU A 306 2.33 -20.14 -12.87
C LEU A 306 3.00 -18.91 -12.24
N TYR A 307 2.32 -18.23 -11.31
CA TYR A 307 2.77 -16.96 -10.76
C TYR A 307 3.59 -17.08 -9.47
N GLN A 308 3.54 -18.23 -8.78
CA GLN A 308 4.14 -18.37 -7.44
C GLN A 308 5.65 -18.03 -7.42
N LYS A 309 6.38 -18.45 -8.44
CA LYS A 309 7.82 -18.16 -8.56
C LYS A 309 8.08 -16.66 -8.73
N SER A 310 7.33 -15.99 -9.61
CA SER A 310 7.49 -14.57 -9.91
C SER A 310 7.15 -13.68 -8.70
N ILE A 311 6.19 -14.10 -7.87
CA ILE A 311 5.86 -13.40 -6.63
C ILE A 311 7.03 -13.49 -5.63
N ILE A 312 7.63 -14.67 -5.48
CA ILE A 312 8.81 -14.86 -4.63
C ILE A 312 9.98 -13.99 -5.12
N GLU A 313 10.20 -13.97 -6.44
CA GLU A 313 11.25 -13.15 -7.05
C GLU A 313 11.00 -11.66 -6.85
N ALA A 314 9.75 -11.18 -6.96
CA ALA A 314 9.38 -9.78 -6.71
C ALA A 314 9.78 -9.30 -5.32
N VAL A 315 9.55 -10.11 -4.29
CA VAL A 315 10.00 -9.80 -2.92
C VAL A 315 11.52 -9.77 -2.84
N ARG A 316 12.19 -10.73 -3.48
CA ARG A 316 13.65 -10.87 -3.45
C ARG A 316 14.38 -9.74 -4.19
N GLU A 317 13.73 -9.06 -5.14
CA GLU A 317 14.31 -7.88 -5.80
C GLU A 317 14.71 -6.79 -4.79
N TRP A 318 14.02 -6.66 -3.66
CA TRP A 318 14.33 -5.71 -2.59
C TRP A 318 15.63 -6.01 -1.84
N ARG A 319 16.23 -7.21 -1.97
CA ARG A 319 17.50 -7.55 -1.31
C ARG A 319 18.59 -6.56 -1.61
N GLN A 320 18.71 -6.09 -2.86
CA GLN A 320 19.71 -5.11 -3.26
C GLN A 320 19.59 -3.79 -2.49
N ALA A 321 18.38 -3.36 -2.14
CA ALA A 321 18.17 -2.14 -1.35
C ALA A 321 18.61 -2.34 0.10
N PHE A 322 18.36 -3.53 0.67
CA PHE A 322 18.84 -3.86 2.02
C PHE A 322 20.36 -4.10 2.06
N GLU A 323 20.96 -4.64 1.01
CA GLU A 323 22.43 -4.77 0.92
C GLU A 323 23.09 -3.39 0.90
N GLN A 324 22.52 -2.40 0.20
CA GLN A 324 22.98 -1.02 0.26
C GLN A 324 22.86 -0.43 1.69
N ALA A 325 21.86 -0.86 2.46
CA ALA A 325 21.73 -0.49 3.88
C ALA A 325 22.64 -1.26 4.83
N GLY A 326 23.47 -2.20 4.34
CA GLY A 326 24.43 -3.00 5.10
C GLY A 326 23.92 -4.37 5.57
N PHE A 327 22.75 -4.82 5.08
CA PHE A 327 22.15 -6.09 5.50
C PHE A 327 22.19 -7.14 4.40
N LYS A 328 22.69 -8.33 4.70
CA LYS A 328 22.60 -9.52 3.85
C LYS A 328 21.37 -10.33 4.24
N ASN A 329 20.66 -10.87 3.26
CA ASN A 329 19.50 -11.75 3.47
C ASN A 329 18.38 -11.13 4.38
N ALA A 330 18.24 -9.78 4.38
CA ALA A 330 17.26 -9.10 5.24
C ALA A 330 15.82 -9.33 4.83
N ILE A 331 15.56 -9.63 3.56
CA ILE A 331 14.21 -9.90 3.04
C ILE A 331 14.22 -11.16 2.17
N ASP A 332 13.18 -11.98 2.33
CA ASP A 332 12.96 -13.18 1.53
C ASP A 332 11.47 -13.50 1.35
N ALA A 333 11.15 -14.42 0.45
CA ALA A 333 9.82 -15.00 0.34
C ALA A 333 9.88 -16.49 0.05
N ARG A 334 8.86 -17.22 0.50
CA ARG A 334 8.66 -18.63 0.27
C ARG A 334 7.18 -18.98 0.24
N LEU A 335 6.82 -20.11 -0.35
CA LEU A 335 5.45 -20.60 -0.26
C LEU A 335 5.06 -20.87 1.19
N ALA A 336 3.84 -20.55 1.54
CA ALA A 336 3.28 -20.93 2.83
C ALA A 336 3.40 -22.45 3.00
N PRO A 337 3.86 -22.98 4.14
CA PRO A 337 3.97 -24.41 4.35
C PRO A 337 2.61 -25.08 4.31
N THR A 338 2.58 -26.33 3.86
CA THR A 338 1.39 -27.18 3.98
C THR A 338 1.24 -27.66 5.42
N PRO A 339 0.04 -28.11 5.85
CA PRO A 339 -0.14 -28.70 7.17
C PRO A 339 0.74 -29.93 7.47
N LYS A 340 1.29 -30.57 6.42
CA LYS A 340 2.26 -31.69 6.57
C LYS A 340 3.68 -31.18 6.81
N GLU A 341 4.05 -30.05 6.21
CA GLU A 341 5.38 -29.45 6.34
C GLU A 341 5.52 -28.71 7.67
N ASP A 342 4.46 -27.99 8.09
CA ASP A 342 4.38 -27.28 9.35
C ASP A 342 2.91 -27.26 9.83
N PRO A 343 2.51 -28.20 10.71
CA PRO A 343 1.14 -28.25 11.26
C PRO A 343 0.82 -27.05 12.15
N ASP A 344 1.84 -26.33 12.55
CA ASP A 344 1.72 -25.18 13.43
C ASP A 344 1.62 -23.86 12.72
N PHE A 345 1.89 -23.82 11.42
CA PHE A 345 1.75 -22.61 10.62
C PHE A 345 0.31 -22.12 10.59
N CYS A 346 0.12 -20.84 10.86
CA CYS A 346 -1.17 -20.17 10.74
C CYS A 346 -0.98 -18.85 9.97
N MET A 347 -1.70 -18.69 8.85
CA MET A 347 -1.65 -17.47 8.04
C MET A 347 -2.08 -16.20 8.82
N TYR A 348 -2.83 -16.36 9.89
CA TYR A 348 -3.27 -15.27 10.76
C TYR A 348 -2.35 -15.00 11.96
N ASN A 349 -1.18 -15.65 12.03
CA ASN A 349 -0.12 -15.25 12.94
C ASN A 349 0.54 -13.97 12.39
N SER A 350 0.42 -12.87 13.11
CA SER A 350 0.91 -11.55 12.69
C SER A 350 2.42 -11.47 12.44
N ARG A 351 3.18 -12.43 12.94
CA ARG A 351 4.64 -12.55 12.69
C ARG A 351 4.98 -13.00 11.28
N TYR A 352 4.02 -13.52 10.53
CA TYR A 352 4.22 -13.99 9.17
C TYR A 352 3.62 -12.99 8.19
N PRO A 353 4.42 -12.07 7.61
CA PRO A 353 3.97 -11.29 6.47
C PRO A 353 3.43 -12.22 5.40
N TYR A 354 2.23 -11.97 4.90
CA TYR A 354 1.50 -12.88 4.03
C TYR A 354 1.09 -12.18 2.74
N ILE A 355 1.18 -12.89 1.62
CA ILE A 355 0.71 -12.40 0.31
C ILE A 355 -0.44 -13.30 -0.13
N SER A 356 -1.66 -12.75 -0.21
CA SER A 356 -2.88 -13.49 -0.50
C SER A 356 -3.43 -13.22 -1.89
N TRP A 357 -3.94 -14.28 -2.54
CA TRP A 357 -4.67 -14.19 -3.79
C TRP A 357 -6.16 -14.01 -3.54
N LYS A 358 -6.78 -13.07 -4.25
CA LYS A 358 -8.21 -12.74 -4.10
C LYS A 358 -8.91 -12.83 -5.44
N THR A 359 -9.92 -13.68 -5.55
CA THR A 359 -10.74 -13.78 -6.75
C THR A 359 -11.79 -12.66 -6.72
N SER A 360 -11.62 -11.66 -7.57
CA SER A 360 -12.52 -10.49 -7.63
C SER A 360 -12.40 -9.79 -8.97
N GLY A 361 -13.47 -9.09 -9.39
CA GLY A 361 -13.45 -8.15 -10.51
C GLY A 361 -12.69 -6.84 -10.22
N MET A 362 -12.29 -6.61 -8.96
CA MET A 362 -11.47 -5.45 -8.58
C MET A 362 -10.08 -5.56 -9.20
N ALA A 363 -9.72 -4.61 -10.06
CA ALA A 363 -8.39 -4.54 -10.66
C ALA A 363 -7.44 -3.73 -9.75
N ASN A 364 -6.97 -4.34 -8.68
CA ASN A 364 -6.14 -3.69 -7.67
C ASN A 364 -5.19 -4.69 -6.98
N ALA A 365 -4.22 -4.12 -6.26
CA ALA A 365 -3.43 -4.77 -5.23
C ALA A 365 -3.24 -3.78 -4.07
N TYR A 366 -2.77 -4.24 -2.92
CA TYR A 366 -2.42 -3.34 -1.81
C TYR A 366 -1.36 -3.98 -0.91
N GLY A 367 -0.42 -3.15 -0.44
CA GLY A 367 0.62 -3.50 0.52
C GLY A 367 0.48 -2.67 1.80
N PRO A 368 -0.16 -3.19 2.87
CA PRO A 368 -0.34 -2.44 4.10
C PRO A 368 0.93 -2.46 4.96
N SER A 369 1.12 -1.39 5.74
CA SER A 369 2.19 -1.26 6.73
C SER A 369 1.64 -0.84 8.11
N PRO A 370 0.76 -1.65 8.74
CA PRO A 370 0.27 -1.35 10.07
C PRO A 370 1.39 -1.42 11.10
N CYS A 371 1.46 -0.44 11.98
CA CYS A 371 2.57 -0.28 12.92
C CYS A 371 2.10 0.04 14.33
N GLU A 372 2.94 -0.26 15.31
CA GLU A 372 2.70 0.10 16.70
C GLU A 372 2.99 1.59 16.97
N GLY A 373 2.30 2.11 17.98
CA GLY A 373 2.35 3.53 18.31
C GLY A 373 3.58 3.99 19.06
N ARG A 374 4.43 3.11 19.62
CA ARG A 374 5.60 3.52 20.42
C ARG A 374 6.73 4.06 19.57
N SER A 375 7.01 3.40 18.42
CA SER A 375 8.20 3.69 17.61
C SER A 375 7.97 3.65 16.10
N GLY A 376 6.77 3.28 15.63
CA GLY A 376 6.48 3.06 14.22
C GLY A 376 6.92 1.68 13.71
N GLU A 377 7.20 0.71 14.60
CA GLU A 377 7.53 -0.66 14.19
C GLU A 377 6.34 -1.32 13.49
N ILE A 378 6.55 -1.81 12.27
CA ILE A 378 5.55 -2.58 11.53
C ILE A 378 5.43 -3.95 12.19
N THR A 379 4.23 -4.32 12.64
CA THR A 379 3.98 -5.51 13.46
C THR A 379 3.19 -6.60 12.75
N ALA A 380 2.62 -6.29 11.60
CA ALA A 380 1.87 -7.23 10.78
C ALA A 380 1.84 -6.75 9.32
N CYS A 381 1.67 -7.67 8.37
CA CYS A 381 1.47 -7.31 6.97
C CYS A 381 0.76 -8.45 6.21
N HIS A 382 -0.35 -8.12 5.55
CA HIS A 382 -0.99 -9.00 4.58
C HIS A 382 -1.20 -8.25 3.26
N VAL A 383 -0.37 -8.56 2.27
CA VAL A 383 -0.48 -8.02 0.92
C VAL A 383 -1.65 -8.72 0.21
N GLY A 384 -2.56 -7.94 -0.35
CA GLY A 384 -3.70 -8.45 -1.11
C GLY A 384 -3.52 -8.24 -2.61
N VAL A 385 -3.64 -9.33 -3.39
CA VAL A 385 -3.51 -9.30 -4.85
C VAL A 385 -4.81 -9.82 -5.47
N PHE A 386 -5.49 -8.96 -6.21
CA PHE A 386 -6.73 -9.34 -6.89
C PHE A 386 -6.47 -9.94 -8.27
N SER A 387 -7.23 -10.96 -8.64
CA SER A 387 -7.05 -11.66 -9.93
C SER A 387 -7.13 -10.72 -11.13
N SER A 388 -7.99 -9.73 -11.07
CA SER A 388 -8.21 -8.77 -12.17
C SER A 388 -7.08 -7.74 -12.33
N VAL A 389 -6.10 -7.66 -11.42
CA VAL A 389 -4.93 -6.80 -11.60
C VAL A 389 -4.10 -7.21 -12.82
N LEU A 390 -4.11 -8.50 -13.17
CA LEU A 390 -3.43 -8.99 -14.37
C LEU A 390 -4.01 -8.39 -15.65
N GLN A 391 -5.32 -8.20 -15.72
CA GLN A 391 -5.97 -7.61 -16.88
C GLN A 391 -5.54 -6.15 -17.06
N ILE A 392 -5.57 -5.36 -15.99
CA ILE A 392 -5.21 -3.95 -16.08
C ILE A 392 -3.74 -3.74 -16.44
N VAL A 393 -2.82 -4.51 -15.86
CA VAL A 393 -1.38 -4.39 -16.17
C VAL A 393 -1.06 -4.85 -17.60
N GLN A 394 -1.79 -5.81 -18.15
CA GLN A 394 -1.68 -6.22 -19.55
C GLN A 394 -2.19 -5.13 -20.50
N ASN A 395 -3.28 -4.44 -20.13
CA ASN A 395 -3.80 -3.31 -20.90
C ASN A 395 -2.79 -2.15 -20.90
N TRP A 396 -2.18 -1.83 -19.76
CA TRP A 396 -1.12 -0.81 -19.70
C TRP A 396 0.08 -1.19 -20.57
N TYR A 397 0.51 -2.44 -20.55
CA TYR A 397 1.62 -2.89 -21.38
C TYR A 397 1.29 -2.80 -22.89
N PHE A 398 0.07 -3.13 -23.27
CA PHE A 398 -0.39 -2.95 -24.66
C PHE A 398 -0.34 -1.48 -25.06
N VAL A 399 -0.92 -0.58 -24.26
CA VAL A 399 -0.99 0.86 -24.58
C VAL A 399 0.39 1.49 -24.65
N GLN A 400 1.24 1.21 -23.66
CA GLN A 400 2.51 1.90 -23.46
C GLN A 400 3.68 1.27 -24.26
N CYS A 401 3.62 -0.05 -24.54
CA CYS A 401 4.68 -0.75 -25.25
C CYS A 401 4.26 -1.41 -26.57
N GLY A 402 2.97 -1.45 -26.90
CA GLY A 402 2.46 -2.17 -28.05
C GLY A 402 3.01 -1.64 -29.40
N ALA A 403 3.37 -0.36 -29.50
CA ALA A 403 3.97 0.19 -30.69
C ALA A 403 5.36 -0.43 -30.97
N LEU A 404 6.16 -0.65 -29.91
CA LEU A 404 7.48 -1.25 -29.99
C LEU A 404 7.42 -2.78 -30.02
N ASP A 405 6.59 -3.39 -29.17
CA ASP A 405 6.59 -4.83 -28.90
C ASP A 405 5.42 -5.57 -29.58
N PRO A 406 5.68 -6.34 -30.65
CA PRO A 406 4.64 -7.15 -31.29
C PRO A 406 4.00 -8.17 -30.35
N VAL A 407 4.70 -8.62 -29.28
CA VAL A 407 4.13 -9.58 -28.31
C VAL A 407 3.01 -8.94 -27.51
N ALA A 408 3.12 -7.65 -27.16
CA ALA A 408 2.10 -6.90 -26.47
C ALA A 408 0.76 -6.83 -27.25
N ARG A 409 0.80 -6.95 -28.57
CA ARG A 409 -0.37 -6.87 -29.48
C ARG A 409 -1.23 -8.14 -29.47
N LYS A 410 -0.69 -9.27 -28.98
CA LYS A 410 -1.46 -10.52 -28.87
C LYS A 410 -2.59 -10.35 -27.85
N PRO A 411 -3.84 -10.73 -28.14
CA PRO A 411 -4.92 -10.67 -27.16
C PRO A 411 -4.56 -11.43 -25.87
N ILE A 412 -4.06 -12.65 -25.99
CA ILE A 412 -3.57 -13.44 -24.86
C ILE A 412 -2.05 -13.41 -24.85
N LEU A 413 -1.48 -12.80 -23.81
CA LEU A 413 -0.03 -12.69 -23.65
C LEU A 413 0.59 -14.03 -23.27
N PRO A 414 1.84 -14.33 -23.66
CA PRO A 414 2.57 -15.50 -23.20
C PRO A 414 2.71 -15.52 -21.67
N GLU A 415 2.72 -16.69 -21.08
CA GLU A 415 2.80 -16.90 -19.62
C GLU A 415 4.01 -16.19 -18.98
N TRP A 416 5.17 -16.26 -19.63
CA TRP A 416 6.39 -15.61 -19.12
C TRP A 416 6.20 -14.08 -19.01
N LEU A 417 5.49 -13.46 -19.95
CA LEU A 417 5.24 -12.00 -19.92
C LEU A 417 4.20 -11.66 -18.84
N GLN A 418 3.15 -12.48 -18.68
CA GLN A 418 2.19 -12.30 -17.60
C GLN A 418 2.88 -12.35 -16.22
N CYS A 419 3.85 -13.26 -16.06
CA CYS A 419 4.67 -13.36 -14.86
C CYS A 419 5.48 -12.09 -14.59
N GLU A 420 6.15 -11.54 -15.62
CA GLU A 420 6.93 -10.30 -15.50
C GLU A 420 6.04 -9.09 -15.17
N LEU A 421 4.85 -9.02 -15.75
CA LEU A 421 3.90 -7.95 -15.49
C LEU A 421 3.34 -8.00 -14.07
N LEU A 422 3.02 -9.20 -13.56
CA LEU A 422 2.58 -9.37 -12.18
C LEU A 422 3.70 -9.05 -11.19
N LYS A 423 4.93 -9.45 -11.51
CA LYS A 423 6.11 -9.18 -10.68
C LYS A 423 6.30 -7.69 -10.45
N LEU A 424 6.09 -6.82 -11.46
CA LEU A 424 6.13 -5.37 -11.31
C LEU A 424 5.16 -4.88 -10.24
N VAL A 425 3.90 -5.32 -10.29
CA VAL A 425 2.88 -4.92 -9.30
C VAL A 425 3.26 -5.37 -7.90
N ILE A 426 3.68 -6.62 -7.74
CA ILE A 426 4.06 -7.15 -6.42
C ILE A 426 5.28 -6.42 -5.87
N THR A 427 6.30 -6.11 -6.68
CA THR A 427 7.47 -5.36 -6.23
C THR A 427 7.07 -3.99 -5.66
N HIS A 428 6.11 -3.30 -6.30
CA HIS A 428 5.55 -2.04 -5.81
C HIS A 428 4.83 -2.21 -4.46
N GLU A 429 3.92 -3.20 -4.34
CA GLU A 429 3.16 -3.44 -3.10
C GLU A 429 4.07 -3.84 -1.92
N ILE A 430 5.17 -4.54 -2.19
CA ILE A 430 6.18 -4.82 -1.16
C ILE A 430 6.85 -3.52 -0.70
N GLY A 431 7.10 -2.55 -1.58
CA GLY A 431 7.59 -1.23 -1.18
C GLY A 431 6.70 -0.56 -0.13
N HIS A 432 5.38 -0.57 -0.32
CA HIS A 432 4.42 -0.09 0.70
C HIS A 432 4.49 -0.89 1.99
N SER A 433 4.62 -2.20 1.90
CA SER A 433 4.73 -3.06 3.08
C SER A 433 6.05 -2.90 3.83
N LEU A 434 7.06 -2.30 3.21
CA LEU A 434 8.31 -1.86 3.83
C LEU A 434 8.22 -0.44 4.42
N GLY A 435 7.08 0.23 4.24
CA GLY A 435 6.80 1.55 4.79
C GLY A 435 6.91 2.70 3.79
N LEU A 436 7.24 2.46 2.51
CA LEU A 436 7.46 3.52 1.52
C LEU A 436 6.14 4.13 1.01
N GLU A 437 6.11 5.44 0.85
CA GLU A 437 5.05 6.19 0.18
C GLU A 437 5.27 6.24 -1.34
N HIS A 438 4.23 6.64 -2.10
CA HIS A 438 4.38 6.91 -3.52
C HIS A 438 5.33 8.09 -3.78
N ASN A 439 6.22 7.94 -4.75
CA ASN A 439 7.07 9.02 -5.25
C ASN A 439 6.80 9.30 -6.73
N TYR A 440 5.78 10.11 -7.02
CA TYR A 440 5.41 10.50 -8.39
C TYR A 440 6.44 11.42 -9.08
N SER A 441 7.54 11.74 -8.41
CA SER A 441 8.66 12.48 -9.00
C SER A 441 9.74 11.56 -9.55
N GLY A 442 9.62 10.26 -9.33
CA GLY A 442 10.64 9.28 -9.66
C GLY A 442 10.95 9.19 -11.15
N SER A 443 9.96 9.46 -12.02
CA SER A 443 10.07 9.44 -13.48
C SER A 443 10.49 10.77 -14.11
N SER A 444 10.56 11.88 -13.36
CA SER A 444 10.65 13.25 -13.87
C SER A 444 12.05 13.70 -14.32
N HIS A 445 13.10 12.86 -14.20
CA HIS A 445 14.49 13.32 -14.40
C HIS A 445 15.08 12.96 -15.78
N ALA A 446 14.55 11.95 -16.47
CA ALA A 446 15.09 11.46 -17.72
C ALA A 446 14.61 12.27 -18.93
N SER A 447 15.50 12.63 -19.85
CA SER A 447 15.11 13.20 -21.15
C SER A 447 14.51 12.12 -22.06
N ILE A 448 13.76 12.53 -23.10
CA ILE A 448 13.19 11.60 -24.08
C ILE A 448 14.29 10.78 -24.78
N ASP A 449 15.46 11.35 -25.03
CA ASP A 449 16.60 10.67 -25.65
C ASP A 449 17.16 9.59 -24.70
N ASN A 450 17.30 9.93 -23.42
CA ASN A 450 17.72 9.00 -22.38
C ASN A 450 16.73 7.84 -22.23
N LEU A 451 15.41 8.12 -22.31
CA LEU A 451 14.36 7.10 -22.26
C LEU A 451 14.39 6.13 -23.46
N ARG A 452 15.13 6.45 -24.52
CA ARG A 452 15.31 5.61 -25.72
C ARG A 452 16.70 4.98 -25.80
N ASP A 453 17.60 5.34 -24.90
CA ASP A 453 18.95 4.79 -24.81
C ASP A 453 18.99 3.57 -23.87
N ASN A 454 19.19 2.38 -24.44
CA ASN A 454 19.26 1.14 -23.66
C ASN A 454 20.43 1.12 -22.65
N GLU A 455 21.53 1.80 -22.90
CA GLU A 455 22.67 1.86 -21.98
C GLU A 455 22.35 2.75 -20.78
N TYR A 456 21.76 3.93 -21.01
CA TYR A 456 21.23 4.78 -19.95
C TYR A 456 20.21 4.03 -19.09
N LEU A 457 19.21 3.43 -19.72
CA LEU A 457 18.13 2.70 -19.05
C LEU A 457 18.63 1.50 -18.22
N SER A 458 19.72 0.85 -18.64
CA SER A 458 20.32 -0.25 -17.87
C SER A 458 20.95 0.19 -16.54
N ARG A 459 21.33 1.48 -16.43
CA ARG A 459 21.96 2.07 -15.25
C ARG A 459 20.96 2.82 -14.36
N HIS A 460 20.04 3.55 -14.98
CA HIS A 460 19.15 4.51 -14.31
C HIS A 460 17.68 4.07 -14.29
N GLY A 461 17.28 3.08 -15.12
CA GLY A 461 15.87 2.73 -15.33
C GLY A 461 15.09 3.82 -16.07
N ILE A 462 13.78 3.65 -16.18
CA ILE A 462 12.86 4.68 -16.72
C ILE A 462 12.48 5.72 -15.67
N GLY A 463 12.76 5.41 -14.41
CA GLY A 463 12.56 6.27 -13.26
C GLY A 463 13.35 5.76 -12.06
N SER A 464 13.52 6.60 -11.05
CA SER A 464 14.34 6.34 -9.87
C SER A 464 13.63 5.56 -8.77
N SER A 465 12.31 5.35 -8.87
CA SER A 465 11.50 4.69 -7.84
C SER A 465 10.43 3.79 -8.42
N ILE A 466 10.36 2.53 -7.93
CA ILE A 466 9.24 1.62 -8.20
C ILE A 466 7.93 2.12 -7.58
N MET A 467 8.00 3.07 -6.62
CA MET A 467 6.85 3.68 -5.99
C MET A 467 6.21 4.78 -6.84
N ASP A 468 6.71 5.02 -8.05
CA ASP A 468 6.08 5.82 -9.09
C ASP A 468 5.04 4.98 -9.87
N TYR A 469 4.03 5.65 -10.44
CA TYR A 469 3.00 4.99 -11.24
C TYR A 469 3.30 4.90 -12.74
N VAL A 470 4.50 5.32 -13.18
CA VAL A 470 4.91 5.25 -14.60
C VAL A 470 4.94 3.83 -15.08
N ARG A 471 4.54 2.85 -14.92
CA ARG A 471 4.54 1.43 -15.29
C ARG A 471 5.56 1.06 -16.37
N PHE A 472 5.40 1.63 -17.60
CA PHE A 472 6.19 1.28 -18.78
C PHE A 472 6.62 2.51 -19.58
N ASN A 473 7.66 2.32 -20.39
CA ASN A 473 8.28 3.39 -21.19
C ASN A 473 7.52 3.59 -22.50
N TYR A 474 6.58 4.53 -22.51
CA TYR A 474 5.81 4.89 -23.70
C TYR A 474 6.51 5.94 -24.61
N ALA A 475 7.73 6.37 -24.26
CA ALA A 475 8.55 7.19 -25.14
C ALA A 475 9.26 6.39 -26.25
N LEU A 476 9.22 5.05 -26.16
CA LEU A 476 9.86 4.16 -27.14
C LEU A 476 9.10 4.15 -28.47
N ARG A 477 9.84 4.06 -29.58
CA ARG A 477 9.30 4.03 -30.96
C ARG A 477 9.45 2.63 -31.56
N PRO A 478 8.67 2.31 -32.59
CA PRO A 478 8.94 1.17 -33.44
C PRO A 478 10.38 1.20 -33.97
N GLY A 479 11.13 0.12 -33.73
CA GLY A 479 12.53 -0.01 -34.13
C GLY A 479 13.57 0.32 -33.05
N ASP A 480 13.21 0.94 -31.93
CA ASP A 480 14.12 1.14 -30.81
C ASP A 480 14.58 -0.21 -30.21
N LYS A 481 15.88 -0.32 -29.93
CA LYS A 481 16.49 -1.56 -29.45
C LYS A 481 16.67 -1.55 -27.92
N VAL A 482 15.55 -1.49 -27.20
CA VAL A 482 15.53 -1.49 -25.74
C VAL A 482 15.13 -2.88 -25.21
N LYS A 483 15.94 -3.45 -24.30
CA LYS A 483 15.67 -4.74 -23.67
C LYS A 483 14.38 -4.69 -22.86
N LEU A 484 13.67 -5.82 -22.78
CA LEU A 484 12.41 -5.91 -22.06
C LEU A 484 12.51 -5.42 -20.60
N ALA A 485 13.56 -5.82 -19.88
CA ALA A 485 13.79 -5.39 -18.50
C ALA A 485 13.88 -3.86 -18.35
N ASN A 486 14.34 -3.15 -19.38
CA ASN A 486 14.55 -1.70 -19.40
C ASN A 486 13.31 -0.93 -19.91
N ARG A 487 12.21 -1.62 -20.23
CA ARG A 487 10.94 -0.99 -20.66
C ARG A 487 9.97 -0.72 -19.54
N ARG A 488 10.27 -1.18 -18.32
CA ARG A 488 9.41 -1.07 -17.14
C ARG A 488 10.13 -0.38 -15.99
N ILE A 489 9.35 0.19 -15.09
CA ILE A 489 9.87 0.69 -13.83
C ILE A 489 10.45 -0.46 -12.99
N GLN A 490 11.48 -0.18 -12.21
CA GLN A 490 12.18 -1.12 -11.34
C GLN A 490 12.53 -0.43 -10.02
N ILE A 491 13.02 -1.19 -9.05
CA ILE A 491 13.62 -0.63 -7.83
C ILE A 491 14.81 0.26 -8.26
N GLY A 492 14.65 1.55 -8.09
CA GLY A 492 15.59 2.56 -8.56
C GLY A 492 16.54 3.08 -7.49
N ALA A 493 17.26 4.15 -7.83
CA ALA A 493 18.20 4.80 -6.93
C ALA A 493 17.50 5.40 -5.70
N TYR A 494 16.32 5.98 -5.90
CA TYR A 494 15.50 6.52 -4.81
C TYR A 494 15.07 5.43 -3.82
N ASP A 495 14.57 4.31 -4.29
CA ASP A 495 14.11 3.21 -3.43
C ASP A 495 15.24 2.64 -2.59
N ARG A 496 16.41 2.40 -3.21
CA ARG A 496 17.60 1.94 -2.49
C ARG A 496 18.06 2.93 -1.44
N TRP A 497 18.09 4.22 -1.78
CA TRP A 497 18.39 5.29 -0.84
C TRP A 497 17.35 5.37 0.29
N ALA A 498 16.06 5.26 -0.01
CA ALA A 498 14.99 5.30 0.97
C ALA A 498 15.11 4.15 1.99
N ILE A 499 15.34 2.92 1.51
CA ILE A 499 15.59 1.76 2.40
C ILE A 499 16.86 1.99 3.23
N GLU A 500 17.96 2.49 2.63
CA GLU A 500 19.16 2.82 3.38
C GLU A 500 18.86 3.85 4.47
N TRP A 501 18.17 4.94 4.15
CA TRP A 501 17.81 5.97 5.12
C TRP A 501 16.92 5.46 6.27
N GLY A 502 15.95 4.63 5.95
CA GLY A 502 15.00 4.09 6.92
C GLY A 502 15.58 2.97 7.79
N TYR A 503 16.38 2.06 7.22
CA TYR A 503 16.79 0.82 7.87
C TYR A 503 18.24 0.83 8.37
N ARG A 504 19.18 1.50 7.69
CA ARG A 504 20.59 1.55 8.09
C ARG A 504 20.76 1.93 9.56
N ILE A 505 21.67 1.27 10.25
CA ILE A 505 22.11 1.60 11.60
C ILE A 505 23.18 2.69 11.48
N PHE A 506 22.92 3.84 12.08
CA PHE A 506 23.87 4.95 12.10
C PHE A 506 24.72 4.90 13.35
N PRO A 507 25.99 5.32 13.30
CA PRO A 507 26.86 5.35 14.46
C PRO A 507 26.37 6.39 15.49
N GLY A 508 26.66 6.16 16.77
CA GLY A 508 26.34 7.01 17.90
C GLY A 508 26.08 6.18 19.15
N ASP A 509 26.48 6.67 20.29
CA ASP A 509 26.35 5.99 21.60
C ASP A 509 24.92 6.15 22.16
N THR A 510 24.19 7.18 21.68
CA THR A 510 22.81 7.45 22.07
C THR A 510 21.88 7.48 20.84
N PRO A 511 20.57 7.23 21.04
CA PRO A 511 19.58 7.36 19.97
C PRO A 511 19.57 8.76 19.33
N GLU A 512 19.83 9.79 20.10
CA GLU A 512 19.90 11.18 19.68
C GLU A 512 21.09 11.43 18.75
N GLU A 513 22.26 10.90 19.07
CA GLU A 513 23.46 10.97 18.22
C GLU A 513 23.28 10.19 16.93
N GLN A 514 22.71 9.00 17.00
CA GLN A 514 22.37 8.20 15.81
C GLN A 514 21.43 8.97 14.87
N GLU A 515 20.41 9.63 15.42
CA GLU A 515 19.46 10.43 14.64
C GLU A 515 20.14 11.68 14.03
N GLN A 516 21.05 12.34 14.77
CA GLN A 516 21.83 13.47 14.22
C GLN A 516 22.71 13.03 13.06
N ASN A 517 23.41 11.89 13.19
CA ASN A 517 24.25 11.36 12.12
C ASN A 517 23.41 10.89 10.92
N ARG A 518 22.23 10.33 11.15
CA ARG A 518 21.26 9.99 10.08
C ARG A 518 20.81 11.23 9.32
N ARG A 519 20.53 12.35 9.99
CA ARG A 519 20.14 13.62 9.37
C ARG A 519 21.25 14.22 8.52
N LYS A 520 22.49 14.26 9.05
CA LYS A 520 23.65 14.74 8.30
C LYS A 520 23.85 13.93 7.02
N TRP A 521 23.73 12.61 7.11
CA TRP A 521 23.83 11.71 5.98
C TRP A 521 22.72 11.96 4.96
N TYR A 522 21.47 12.17 5.40
CA TYR A 522 20.33 12.50 4.55
C TYR A 522 20.59 13.78 3.72
N GLU A 523 20.99 14.86 4.39
CA GLU A 523 21.29 16.15 3.73
C GLU A 523 22.42 16.01 2.69
N GLN A 524 23.47 15.29 3.08
CA GLN A 524 24.62 15.06 2.17
C GLN A 524 24.22 14.26 0.93
N LYS A 525 23.40 13.20 1.09
CA LYS A 525 22.98 12.33 -0.04
C LYS A 525 22.01 13.00 -0.98
N LYS A 526 21.09 13.82 -0.46
CA LYS A 526 20.10 14.52 -1.29
C LYS A 526 20.66 15.73 -2.03
N LYS A 527 21.79 16.27 -1.59
CA LYS A 527 22.38 17.44 -2.21
C LYS A 527 22.74 17.14 -3.66
N ASP A 528 22.20 17.94 -4.57
CA ASP A 528 22.50 17.93 -6.00
C ASP A 528 22.27 16.56 -6.69
N ASN A 529 21.40 15.71 -6.15
CA ASN A 529 21.06 14.42 -6.76
C ASN A 529 19.61 14.38 -7.26
N PRO A 530 19.37 14.57 -8.57
CA PRO A 530 18.03 14.62 -9.15
C PRO A 530 17.29 13.26 -9.06
N GLU A 531 18.00 12.13 -9.01
CA GLU A 531 17.39 10.82 -8.86
C GLU A 531 16.79 10.60 -7.47
N LEU A 532 17.14 11.43 -6.47
CA LEU A 532 16.57 11.41 -5.12
C LEU A 532 15.49 12.49 -4.93
N ALA A 533 14.98 13.05 -6.03
CA ALA A 533 13.92 14.04 -5.98
C ALA A 533 12.61 13.45 -5.41
N PHE A 534 11.94 14.27 -4.62
CA PHE A 534 10.57 14.07 -4.17
C PHE A 534 9.93 15.46 -4.10
N TYR A 535 9.20 15.83 -5.14
CA TYR A 535 8.56 17.13 -5.22
C TYR A 535 7.23 17.14 -4.45
N ASP A 536 6.71 18.33 -4.20
CA ASP A 536 5.35 18.51 -3.69
C ASP A 536 4.34 17.98 -4.72
N GLN A 537 3.22 17.42 -4.27
CA GLN A 537 2.17 16.90 -5.17
C GLN A 537 1.53 17.98 -6.07
N ARG A 538 1.73 19.27 -5.76
CA ARG A 538 1.31 20.41 -6.58
C ARG A 538 2.35 20.84 -7.62
N ASP A 539 3.54 20.25 -7.58
CA ASP A 539 4.59 20.50 -8.55
C ASP A 539 4.26 19.79 -9.87
N VAL A 540 4.35 20.48 -10.97
CA VAL A 540 4.07 19.92 -12.31
C VAL A 540 4.94 18.73 -12.69
N ARG A 541 6.03 18.49 -11.96
CA ARG A 541 6.95 17.35 -12.13
C ARG A 541 6.58 16.15 -11.25
N SER A 542 5.47 16.22 -10.50
CA SER A 542 5.02 15.15 -9.60
C SER A 542 3.60 14.73 -9.96
N GLN A 543 3.44 14.13 -11.13
CA GLN A 543 2.16 13.68 -11.64
C GLN A 543 2.08 12.14 -11.61
N GLN A 544 0.88 11.61 -11.56
CA GLN A 544 0.68 10.16 -11.64
C GLN A 544 0.77 9.70 -13.09
N GLU A 545 1.48 8.60 -13.32
CA GLU A 545 1.62 7.94 -14.63
C GLU A 545 2.33 8.80 -15.72
N ASP A 546 2.97 9.89 -15.31
CA ASP A 546 3.82 10.70 -16.20
C ASP A 546 5.19 10.05 -16.43
N LEU A 547 5.94 10.57 -17.39
CA LEU A 547 7.26 10.07 -17.74
C LEU A 547 8.12 11.20 -18.30
N GLY A 548 9.38 11.24 -17.87
CA GLY A 548 10.40 12.13 -18.42
C GLY A 548 10.31 13.57 -17.92
N ASN A 549 11.33 14.35 -18.27
CA ASN A 549 11.47 15.74 -17.82
C ASN A 549 10.78 16.76 -18.76
N ASP A 550 10.22 16.31 -19.87
CA ASP A 550 9.48 17.10 -20.86
C ASP A 550 8.18 16.39 -21.25
N HIS A 551 7.11 16.72 -20.54
CA HIS A 551 5.80 16.08 -20.73
C HIS A 551 5.23 16.32 -22.13
N VAL A 552 5.55 17.45 -22.80
CA VAL A 552 5.10 17.68 -24.18
C VAL A 552 5.77 16.68 -25.11
N ALA A 553 7.08 16.52 -25.04
CA ALA A 553 7.83 15.64 -25.93
C ALA A 553 7.43 14.15 -25.74
N VAL A 554 7.34 13.72 -24.49
CA VAL A 554 7.06 12.31 -24.17
C VAL A 554 5.61 11.94 -24.47
N ASN A 555 4.64 12.79 -24.10
CA ASN A 555 3.22 12.53 -24.37
C ASN A 555 2.88 12.65 -25.86
N THR A 556 3.54 13.54 -26.61
CA THR A 556 3.50 13.53 -28.10
C THR A 556 3.89 12.14 -28.61
N GLN A 557 5.02 11.59 -28.16
CA GLN A 557 5.45 10.27 -28.60
C GLN A 557 4.46 9.17 -28.20
N GLY A 558 3.88 9.24 -27.01
CA GLY A 558 2.84 8.32 -26.56
C GLY A 558 1.63 8.32 -27.51
N ILE A 559 1.12 9.51 -27.85
CA ILE A 559 -0.02 9.66 -28.77
C ILE A 559 0.32 9.14 -30.19
N GLU A 560 1.50 9.45 -30.70
CA GLU A 560 1.95 8.92 -32.00
C GLU A 560 2.07 7.39 -31.99
N ASN A 561 2.46 6.79 -30.85
CA ASN A 561 2.46 5.34 -30.68
C ASN A 561 1.04 4.76 -30.71
N LEU A 562 0.03 5.42 -30.10
CA LEU A 562 -1.37 5.01 -30.24
C LEU A 562 -1.87 5.11 -31.68
N LYS A 563 -1.50 6.18 -32.39
CA LYS A 563 -1.84 6.36 -33.80
C LYS A 563 -1.24 5.23 -34.65
N TYR A 564 0.01 4.85 -34.38
CA TYR A 564 0.65 3.70 -35.02
C TYR A 564 -0.12 2.39 -34.73
N LEU A 565 -0.54 2.13 -33.46
CA LEU A 565 -1.34 0.96 -33.13
C LEU A 565 -2.68 0.93 -33.88
N CYS A 566 -3.36 2.06 -34.00
CA CYS A 566 -4.60 2.16 -34.79
C CYS A 566 -4.39 1.90 -36.27
N SER A 567 -3.21 2.22 -36.83
CA SER A 567 -2.87 1.93 -38.23
C SER A 567 -2.70 0.44 -38.51
N LEU A 568 -2.40 -0.37 -37.50
CA LEU A 568 -2.22 -1.82 -37.60
C LEU A 568 -3.58 -2.54 -37.56
N LYS A 569 -4.35 -2.45 -38.67
CA LYS A 569 -5.74 -2.95 -38.72
C LYS A 569 -5.89 -4.43 -38.32
N ASP A 570 -4.90 -5.27 -38.57
CA ASP A 570 -4.99 -6.71 -38.31
C ASP A 570 -4.94 -7.05 -36.81
N ILE A 571 -4.36 -6.21 -35.95
CA ILE A 571 -4.32 -6.50 -34.50
C ILE A 571 -5.68 -6.41 -33.83
N TRP A 572 -6.65 -5.72 -34.46
CA TRP A 572 -8.01 -5.54 -33.96
C TRP A 572 -8.94 -6.69 -34.34
N LYS A 573 -8.53 -7.57 -35.27
CA LYS A 573 -9.31 -8.74 -35.66
C LYS A 573 -9.21 -9.82 -34.58
N THR A 574 -10.35 -10.23 -34.05
CA THR A 574 -10.47 -11.22 -32.96
C THR A 574 -11.07 -12.53 -33.50
N LYS A 575 -10.72 -13.65 -32.82
CA LYS A 575 -11.15 -15.00 -33.19
C LYS A 575 -12.17 -15.60 -32.23
N SER A 576 -12.43 -14.92 -31.11
CA SER A 576 -13.35 -15.39 -30.08
C SER A 576 -13.91 -14.21 -29.26
N VAL A 577 -15.03 -14.45 -28.59
CA VAL A 577 -15.67 -13.47 -27.68
C VAL A 577 -14.71 -13.01 -26.57
N VAL A 578 -13.84 -13.92 -26.10
CA VAL A 578 -12.83 -13.58 -25.06
C VAL A 578 -11.79 -12.61 -25.62
N GLU A 579 -11.27 -12.86 -26.82
CA GLU A 579 -10.31 -11.95 -27.46
C GLU A 579 -10.96 -10.58 -27.75
N GLU A 580 -12.21 -10.59 -28.22
CA GLU A 580 -12.98 -9.37 -28.46
C GLU A 580 -13.12 -8.52 -27.18
N GLN A 581 -13.50 -9.15 -26.06
CA GLN A 581 -13.59 -8.45 -24.79
C GLN A 581 -12.23 -7.86 -24.35
N ILE A 582 -11.15 -8.63 -24.50
CA ILE A 582 -9.80 -8.14 -24.20
C ILE A 582 -9.43 -6.93 -25.06
N MET A 583 -9.69 -7.00 -26.38
CA MET A 583 -9.34 -5.91 -27.28
C MET A 583 -10.22 -4.68 -27.05
N ARG A 584 -11.48 -4.87 -26.67
CA ARG A 584 -12.37 -3.78 -26.23
C ARG A 584 -11.82 -3.07 -24.99
N GLU A 585 -11.39 -3.81 -23.99
CA GLU A 585 -10.78 -3.23 -22.77
C GLU A 585 -9.46 -2.50 -23.08
N ARG A 586 -8.66 -3.01 -24.00
CA ARG A 586 -7.44 -2.33 -24.48
C ARG A 586 -7.75 -1.03 -25.21
N TYR A 587 -8.78 -1.04 -26.07
CA TYR A 587 -9.24 0.17 -26.74
C TYR A 587 -9.71 1.23 -25.73
N LYS A 588 -10.48 0.83 -24.72
CA LYS A 588 -10.88 1.73 -23.63
C LYS A 588 -9.67 2.28 -22.87
N ALA A 589 -8.68 1.44 -22.61
CA ALA A 589 -7.44 1.87 -21.96
C ALA A 589 -6.65 2.87 -22.82
N MET A 590 -6.67 2.76 -24.16
CA MET A 590 -6.07 3.77 -25.05
C MET A 590 -6.74 5.13 -24.90
N ILE A 591 -8.08 5.16 -24.85
CA ILE A 591 -8.85 6.41 -24.63
C ILE A 591 -8.48 7.05 -23.29
N GLU A 592 -8.37 6.24 -22.24
CA GLU A 592 -7.99 6.71 -20.89
C GLU A 592 -6.58 7.28 -20.85
N HIS A 593 -5.60 6.57 -21.39
CA HIS A 593 -4.20 7.03 -21.41
C HIS A 593 -4.04 8.29 -22.27
N TYR A 594 -4.76 8.37 -23.38
CA TYR A 594 -4.78 9.62 -24.18
C TYR A 594 -5.22 10.80 -23.33
N GLY A 595 -6.31 10.68 -22.61
CA GLY A 595 -6.81 11.71 -21.70
C GLY A 595 -5.82 12.05 -20.59
N HIS A 596 -5.15 11.05 -19.99
CA HIS A 596 -4.11 11.27 -18.96
C HIS A 596 -2.90 12.03 -19.54
N TRP A 597 -2.42 11.65 -20.72
CA TRP A 597 -1.28 12.32 -21.36
C TRP A 597 -1.59 13.77 -21.74
N VAL A 598 -2.82 14.05 -22.17
CA VAL A 598 -3.30 15.43 -22.34
C VAL A 598 -3.31 16.16 -21.00
N GLY A 599 -3.77 15.50 -19.93
CA GLY A 599 -3.77 16.04 -18.56
C GLY A 599 -2.38 16.43 -18.08
N HIS A 600 -1.36 15.58 -18.31
CA HIS A 600 0.03 15.86 -17.94
C HIS A 600 0.56 17.16 -18.58
N VAL A 601 0.25 17.39 -19.86
CA VAL A 601 0.66 18.61 -20.56
C VAL A 601 -0.15 19.81 -20.09
N THR A 602 -1.46 19.63 -19.94
CA THR A 602 -2.38 20.71 -19.50
C THR A 602 -2.05 21.23 -18.11
N ALA A 603 -1.52 20.37 -17.21
CA ALA A 603 -1.14 20.75 -15.84
C ALA A 603 -0.06 21.85 -15.80
N HIS A 604 0.71 22.05 -16.86
CA HIS A 604 1.68 23.14 -16.96
C HIS A 604 1.03 24.51 -17.18
N LEU A 605 -0.20 24.57 -17.69
CA LEU A 605 -0.91 25.82 -17.91
C LEU A 605 -1.40 26.38 -16.58
N GLY A 606 -0.74 27.42 -16.10
CA GLY A 606 -0.96 27.98 -14.75
C GLY A 606 -0.37 27.15 -13.62
N GLY A 607 0.30 26.04 -13.93
CA GLY A 607 0.98 25.19 -12.97
C GLY A 607 2.29 25.79 -12.46
N CYS A 608 2.89 25.15 -11.46
CA CYS A 608 4.11 25.64 -10.84
C CYS A 608 5.08 24.52 -10.47
N ARG A 609 6.35 24.92 -10.30
CA ARG A 609 7.43 24.12 -9.70
C ARG A 609 7.75 24.66 -8.31
N TYR A 610 8.17 23.79 -7.44
CA TYR A 610 8.66 24.18 -6.11
C TYR A 610 10.19 24.05 -6.09
N VAL A 611 10.86 25.20 -6.09
CA VAL A 611 12.34 25.30 -6.05
C VAL A 611 12.73 25.96 -4.75
N ASP A 612 13.56 25.31 -3.93
CA ASP A 612 13.99 25.78 -2.61
C ASP A 612 12.83 26.23 -1.70
N GLY A 613 11.72 25.48 -1.75
CA GLY A 613 10.50 25.77 -0.98
C GLY A 613 9.68 26.96 -1.48
N LYS A 614 10.07 27.58 -2.60
CA LYS A 614 9.34 28.69 -3.24
C LYS A 614 8.60 28.19 -4.47
N GLN A 615 7.39 28.68 -4.63
CA GLN A 615 6.57 28.45 -5.81
C GLN A 615 7.10 29.29 -6.97
N GLN A 616 7.36 28.66 -8.11
CA GLN A 616 7.75 29.28 -9.36
C GLN A 616 6.76 28.83 -10.45
N LEU A 617 6.06 29.78 -11.06
CA LEU A 617 5.13 29.49 -12.15
C LEU A 617 5.88 28.92 -13.36
N GLU A 618 5.21 28.09 -14.15
CA GLU A 618 5.77 27.57 -15.39
C GLU A 618 6.00 28.70 -16.41
N SER A 619 7.08 28.61 -17.17
CA SER A 619 7.46 29.68 -18.11
C SER A 619 6.45 29.87 -19.26
N ALA A 620 6.29 31.10 -19.75
CA ALA A 620 5.44 31.36 -20.89
C ALA A 620 5.85 30.57 -22.13
N GLU A 621 7.14 30.33 -22.32
CA GLU A 621 7.67 29.51 -23.43
C GLU A 621 7.18 28.07 -23.36
N TYR A 622 7.27 27.43 -22.18
CA TYR A 622 6.80 26.05 -21.99
C TYR A 622 5.29 25.98 -22.11
N CYS A 623 4.55 26.94 -21.56
CA CYS A 623 3.11 27.03 -21.72
C CYS A 623 2.69 27.14 -23.19
N ARG A 624 3.37 27.95 -24.01
CA ARG A 624 3.11 28.02 -25.47
C ARG A 624 3.42 26.70 -26.18
N LYS A 625 4.44 25.96 -25.72
CA LYS A 625 4.72 24.61 -26.22
C LYS A 625 3.58 23.65 -25.87
N ALA A 626 3.05 23.72 -24.65
CA ALA A 626 1.89 22.95 -24.22
C ALA A 626 0.62 23.30 -25.01
N VAL A 627 0.40 24.58 -25.32
CA VAL A 627 -0.75 25.01 -26.15
C VAL A 627 -0.66 24.43 -27.56
N ARG A 628 0.51 24.45 -28.20
CA ARG A 628 0.68 23.81 -29.52
C ARG A 628 0.35 22.32 -29.49
N PHE A 629 0.78 21.62 -28.45
CA PHE A 629 0.38 20.21 -28.25
C PHE A 629 -1.15 20.06 -28.15
N LEU A 630 -1.84 20.93 -27.41
CA LEU A 630 -3.29 20.88 -27.30
C LEU A 630 -4.00 21.20 -28.62
N GLN A 631 -3.48 22.15 -29.39
CA GLN A 631 -3.97 22.46 -30.74
C GLN A 631 -3.90 21.24 -31.65
N ASP A 632 -2.74 20.53 -31.64
CA ASP A 632 -2.49 19.38 -32.53
C ASP A 632 -3.23 18.10 -32.12
N TYR A 633 -3.44 17.87 -30.82
CA TYR A 633 -3.93 16.58 -30.30
C TYR A 633 -5.28 16.64 -29.57
N VAL A 634 -5.82 17.83 -29.28
CA VAL A 634 -7.12 17.98 -28.64
C VAL A 634 -8.09 18.77 -29.51
N PHE A 635 -7.65 19.97 -29.92
CA PHE A 635 -8.50 20.89 -30.68
C PHE A 635 -8.44 20.63 -32.20
N THR A 636 -7.48 19.86 -32.68
CA THR A 636 -7.56 19.10 -33.94
C THR A 636 -7.94 17.66 -33.59
N PRO A 637 -9.19 17.24 -33.77
CA PRO A 637 -9.67 15.97 -33.24
C PRO A 637 -8.91 14.75 -33.77
N PRO A 638 -8.58 13.75 -32.92
CA PRO A 638 -7.87 12.54 -33.33
C PRO A 638 -8.85 11.55 -34.01
N THR A 639 -9.28 11.83 -35.24
CA THR A 639 -10.28 11.01 -35.99
C THR A 639 -9.85 9.57 -36.18
N TRP A 640 -8.51 9.34 -36.31
CA TRP A 640 -7.90 8.01 -36.39
C TRP A 640 -8.16 7.14 -35.15
N LEU A 641 -8.36 7.74 -33.97
CA LEU A 641 -8.67 7.02 -32.74
C LEU A 641 -10.08 6.48 -32.75
N PHE A 642 -11.02 7.15 -33.45
CA PHE A 642 -12.43 6.80 -33.57
C PHE A 642 -12.76 6.16 -34.93
N ASP A 643 -11.75 5.51 -35.55
CA ASP A 643 -11.91 4.80 -36.83
C ASP A 643 -12.98 3.72 -36.71
N ARG A 644 -13.96 3.75 -37.65
CA ARG A 644 -15.09 2.84 -37.62
C ARG A 644 -14.70 1.36 -37.69
N GLN A 645 -13.66 1.02 -38.46
CA GLN A 645 -13.19 -0.37 -38.56
C GLN A 645 -12.70 -0.91 -37.22
N ILE A 646 -12.05 -0.06 -36.38
CA ILE A 646 -11.59 -0.45 -35.04
C ILE A 646 -12.81 -0.55 -34.12
N ILE A 647 -13.66 0.48 -34.10
CA ILE A 647 -14.89 0.53 -33.28
C ILE A 647 -15.76 -0.71 -33.49
N ASP A 648 -16.01 -1.05 -34.74
CA ASP A 648 -16.85 -2.21 -35.13
C ASP A 648 -16.15 -3.53 -34.72
N ALA A 649 -14.83 -3.64 -34.93
CA ALA A 649 -14.06 -4.86 -34.60
C ALA A 649 -14.03 -5.15 -33.11
N VAL A 650 -14.04 -4.14 -32.24
CA VAL A 650 -14.04 -4.30 -30.78
C VAL A 650 -15.42 -4.11 -30.14
N HIS A 651 -16.46 -3.90 -30.95
CA HIS A 651 -17.84 -3.60 -30.50
C HIS A 651 -17.88 -2.49 -29.42
N ALA A 652 -17.15 -1.38 -29.65
CA ALA A 652 -17.18 -0.22 -28.79
C ALA A 652 -18.28 0.76 -29.24
N ASP A 653 -18.77 1.57 -28.31
CA ASP A 653 -19.62 2.71 -28.64
C ASP A 653 -18.73 3.91 -28.99
N ARG A 654 -18.89 4.41 -30.25
CA ARG A 654 -18.09 5.52 -30.76
C ARG A 654 -18.38 6.81 -29.99
N GLN A 655 -19.67 7.11 -29.75
CA GLN A 655 -20.05 8.35 -29.07
C GLN A 655 -19.60 8.33 -27.59
N GLU A 656 -19.77 7.20 -26.88
CA GLU A 656 -19.29 7.02 -25.53
C GLU A 656 -17.77 7.23 -25.46
N SER A 657 -17.02 6.71 -26.43
CA SER A 657 -15.56 6.86 -26.50
C SER A 657 -15.13 8.33 -26.70
N ILE A 658 -15.83 9.05 -27.59
CA ILE A 658 -15.64 10.49 -27.83
C ILE A 658 -15.96 11.28 -26.55
N ASP A 659 -17.12 11.02 -25.94
CA ASP A 659 -17.55 11.70 -24.71
C ASP A 659 -16.56 11.49 -23.57
N LYS A 660 -16.04 10.27 -23.41
CA LYS A 660 -15.07 9.93 -22.37
C LYS A 660 -13.75 10.68 -22.55
N LEU A 661 -13.21 10.69 -23.77
CA LEU A 661 -11.97 11.42 -24.06
C LEU A 661 -12.13 12.91 -23.79
N TYR A 662 -13.14 13.53 -24.44
CA TYR A 662 -13.31 14.97 -24.34
C TYR A 662 -13.78 15.43 -22.97
N LYS A 663 -14.46 14.58 -22.19
CA LYS A 663 -14.72 14.86 -20.79
C LYS A 663 -13.41 15.01 -20.01
N SER A 664 -12.47 14.08 -20.17
CA SER A 664 -11.17 14.15 -19.52
C SER A 664 -10.38 15.39 -19.94
N CYS A 665 -10.29 15.65 -21.24
CA CYS A 665 -9.58 16.82 -21.77
C CYS A 665 -10.16 18.15 -21.28
N MET A 666 -11.50 18.29 -21.31
CA MET A 666 -12.16 19.53 -20.87
C MET A 666 -12.13 19.72 -19.35
N ASP A 667 -12.14 18.64 -18.57
CA ASP A 667 -11.95 18.73 -17.11
C ASP A 667 -10.55 19.22 -16.77
N SER A 668 -9.50 18.74 -17.47
CA SER A 668 -8.11 19.23 -17.34
C SER A 668 -7.99 20.69 -17.76
N MET A 669 -8.60 21.08 -18.89
CA MET A 669 -8.62 22.48 -19.36
C MET A 669 -9.33 23.41 -18.40
N ARG A 670 -10.44 22.99 -17.79
CA ARG A 670 -11.13 23.78 -16.77
C ARG A 670 -10.22 24.09 -15.60
N TYR A 671 -9.55 23.08 -15.08
CA TYR A 671 -8.60 23.24 -13.99
C TYR A 671 -7.45 24.18 -14.34
N ALA A 672 -6.88 24.08 -15.53
CA ALA A 672 -5.85 24.98 -16.04
C ALA A 672 -6.34 26.45 -16.12
N LEU A 673 -7.52 26.67 -16.68
CA LEU A 673 -8.11 28.02 -16.77
C LEU A 673 -8.37 28.63 -15.38
N GLU A 674 -8.75 27.82 -14.39
CA GLU A 674 -8.91 28.24 -13.00
C GLU A 674 -7.57 28.60 -12.33
N LEU A 675 -6.51 27.86 -12.62
CA LEU A 675 -5.17 28.16 -12.13
C LEU A 675 -4.63 29.45 -12.76
N MET A 676 -4.74 29.61 -14.08
CA MET A 676 -4.31 30.80 -14.79
C MET A 676 -5.06 32.06 -14.32
N ALA A 677 -6.35 31.93 -14.01
CA ALA A 677 -7.13 33.05 -13.46
C ALA A 677 -6.67 33.50 -12.06
N LYS A 678 -5.91 32.66 -11.35
CA LYS A 678 -5.36 32.95 -10.01
C LYS A 678 -3.90 33.41 -10.04
N GLN A 679 -3.29 33.52 -11.21
CA GLN A 679 -1.92 34.00 -11.34
C GLN A 679 -1.81 35.45 -10.83
N PRO A 680 -0.71 35.84 -10.15
CA PRO A 680 -0.48 37.21 -9.74
C PRO A 680 -0.44 38.15 -10.95
N ALA A 681 -1.07 39.33 -10.84
CA ALA A 681 -1.11 40.30 -11.94
C ALA A 681 0.27 40.87 -12.33
N ASP A 682 1.23 40.79 -11.42
CA ASP A 682 2.62 41.22 -11.61
C ASP A 682 3.57 40.09 -11.96
N ALA A 683 3.05 38.87 -12.20
CA ALA A 683 3.87 37.72 -12.59
C ALA A 683 4.57 38.00 -13.91
N LYS A 684 5.87 37.68 -13.96
CA LYS A 684 6.70 37.85 -15.15
C LYS A 684 6.91 36.50 -15.82
N ASP A 685 7.10 36.54 -17.14
CA ASP A 685 7.36 35.36 -17.97
C ASP A 685 6.29 34.26 -17.80
N VAL A 686 5.02 34.65 -17.73
CA VAL A 686 3.88 33.75 -17.68
C VAL A 686 2.95 33.98 -18.86
N MET A 687 2.32 32.90 -19.32
CA MET A 687 1.26 32.96 -20.33
C MET A 687 -0.04 33.40 -19.66
N THR A 688 -0.78 34.29 -20.28
CA THR A 688 -2.09 34.75 -19.78
C THR A 688 -3.21 33.81 -20.20
N LYS A 689 -4.33 33.85 -19.43
CA LYS A 689 -5.56 33.13 -19.79
C LYS A 689 -6.09 33.56 -21.15
N ASP A 690 -6.06 34.87 -21.46
CA ASP A 690 -6.59 35.42 -22.70
C ASP A 690 -5.75 34.95 -23.90
N GLU A 691 -4.42 34.93 -23.78
CA GLU A 691 -3.50 34.37 -24.79
C GLU A 691 -3.81 32.89 -25.09
N LEU A 692 -4.12 32.10 -24.05
CA LEU A 692 -4.54 30.70 -24.21
C LEU A 692 -5.85 30.60 -24.98
N VAL A 693 -6.87 31.38 -24.58
CA VAL A 693 -8.21 31.33 -25.18
C VAL A 693 -8.14 31.73 -26.65
N GLU A 694 -7.46 32.85 -26.98
CA GLU A 694 -7.27 33.31 -28.37
C GLU A 694 -6.57 32.26 -29.23
N SER A 695 -5.53 31.61 -28.69
CA SER A 695 -4.79 30.55 -29.39
C SER A 695 -5.68 29.36 -29.74
N ILE A 696 -6.54 28.94 -28.82
CA ILE A 696 -7.45 27.80 -29.05
C ILE A 696 -8.59 28.18 -30.01
N GLU A 697 -9.18 29.38 -29.84
CA GLU A 697 -10.25 29.87 -30.72
C GLU A 697 -9.77 30.02 -32.16
N SER A 698 -8.53 30.45 -32.36
CA SER A 698 -7.89 30.49 -33.68
C SER A 698 -7.85 29.11 -34.34
N THR A 699 -7.46 28.06 -33.58
CA THR A 699 -7.45 26.69 -34.07
C THR A 699 -8.85 26.20 -34.42
N LEU A 700 -9.81 26.40 -33.52
CA LEU A 700 -11.17 25.95 -33.70
C LEU A 700 -11.88 26.61 -34.89
N SER A 701 -11.60 27.89 -35.13
CA SER A 701 -12.18 28.61 -36.28
C SER A 701 -11.64 28.13 -37.65
N ALA A 702 -10.47 27.50 -37.64
CA ALA A 702 -9.84 26.93 -38.86
C ALA A 702 -10.35 25.49 -39.15
N LEU A 703 -11.13 24.87 -38.29
CA LEU A 703 -11.64 23.51 -38.50
C LEU A 703 -12.70 23.48 -39.60
N ASP A 704 -12.58 22.50 -40.50
CA ASP A 704 -13.61 22.24 -41.52
C ASP A 704 -14.86 21.61 -40.87
N THR A 705 -15.98 22.31 -40.92
CA THR A 705 -17.28 21.86 -40.40
C THR A 705 -18.22 21.31 -41.48
N THR A 706 -17.73 21.05 -42.69
CA THR A 706 -18.51 20.58 -43.85
C THR A 706 -18.01 19.24 -44.42
N GLY A 707 -16.78 18.81 -44.10
CA GLY A 707 -16.18 17.56 -44.57
C GLY A 707 -16.56 16.31 -43.73
N ASP A 708 -15.85 15.21 -43.93
CA ASP A 708 -16.11 13.91 -43.33
C ASP A 708 -16.01 13.93 -41.79
N ASP A 709 -15.18 14.82 -41.22
CA ASP A 709 -14.98 14.98 -39.79
C ASP A 709 -15.83 16.12 -39.16
N ALA A 710 -16.73 16.72 -39.93
CA ALA A 710 -17.54 17.91 -39.57
C ALA A 710 -18.27 17.74 -38.24
N GLU A 711 -18.88 16.58 -38.00
CA GLU A 711 -19.63 16.28 -36.76
C GLU A 711 -18.70 16.34 -35.53
N LEU A 712 -17.52 15.72 -35.62
CA LEU A 712 -16.55 15.71 -34.50
C LEU A 712 -15.93 17.09 -34.33
N ASN A 713 -15.59 17.81 -35.39
CA ASN A 713 -15.10 19.17 -35.34
C ASN A 713 -16.07 20.10 -34.61
N LYS A 714 -17.34 20.06 -35.00
CA LYS A 714 -18.42 20.82 -34.36
C LYS A 714 -18.60 20.43 -32.89
N TYR A 715 -18.53 19.13 -32.57
CA TYR A 715 -18.62 18.65 -31.22
C TYR A 715 -17.51 19.27 -30.31
N VAL A 716 -16.27 19.33 -30.79
CA VAL A 716 -15.15 19.91 -30.04
C VAL A 716 -15.34 21.41 -29.84
N GLN A 717 -15.79 22.14 -30.89
CA GLN A 717 -16.13 23.56 -30.79
C GLN A 717 -17.22 23.79 -29.73
N ASP A 718 -18.29 22.98 -29.74
CA ASP A 718 -19.38 23.09 -28.75
C ASP A 718 -18.91 22.82 -27.31
N LYS A 719 -18.04 21.81 -27.12
CA LYS A 719 -17.47 21.52 -25.78
C LYS A 719 -16.59 22.67 -25.26
N TRP A 720 -15.77 23.28 -26.12
CA TRP A 720 -14.97 24.44 -25.77
C TRP A 720 -15.84 25.65 -25.44
N ASN A 721 -16.80 26.01 -26.30
CA ASN A 721 -17.71 27.13 -26.10
C ASN A 721 -18.50 27.01 -24.79
N LYS A 722 -18.92 25.79 -24.47
CA LYS A 722 -19.57 25.50 -23.19
C LYS A 722 -18.63 25.69 -22.00
N LEU A 723 -17.37 25.32 -22.14
CA LEU A 723 -16.37 25.46 -21.09
C LEU A 723 -16.11 26.92 -20.77
N ILE A 724 -15.83 27.76 -21.76
CA ILE A 724 -15.56 29.20 -21.58
C ILE A 724 -16.81 30.00 -21.20
N GLY A 725 -18.00 29.66 -21.76
CA GLY A 725 -19.28 30.31 -21.49
C GLY A 725 -19.81 30.10 -20.06
N ASN A 726 -19.50 28.96 -19.43
CA ASN A 726 -19.84 28.72 -18.03
C ASN A 726 -18.94 29.51 -17.04
N GLY A 727 -17.73 29.89 -17.47
CA GLY A 727 -16.83 30.73 -16.65
C GLY A 727 -17.29 32.17 -16.46
N THR A 728 -18.29 32.62 -17.22
CA THR A 728 -18.84 34.00 -17.14
C THR A 728 -20.13 34.11 -16.29
N LYS A 729 -20.74 32.98 -15.88
CA LYS A 729 -22.04 32.98 -15.18
C LYS A 729 -21.99 32.84 -13.66
N ASP A 730 -20.85 32.56 -13.03
CA ASP A 730 -20.79 32.22 -11.60
C ASP A 730 -20.28 33.35 -10.69
N LYS A 731 -20.41 34.62 -11.08
CA LYS A 731 -20.09 35.79 -10.23
C LYS A 731 -21.26 36.67 -9.85
N THR A 732 -22.51 36.22 -10.02
CA THR A 732 -23.68 36.98 -9.60
C THR A 732 -24.75 36.13 -8.94
N LYS A 733 -24.41 35.38 -7.89
CA LYS A 733 -25.36 34.91 -6.85
C LYS A 733 -24.58 34.36 -5.67
N GLU A 734 -24.18 35.25 -4.77
CA GLU A 734 -24.27 35.14 -3.31
C GLU A 734 -23.88 36.49 -2.70
#